data_8a6526d9bd0e588cfc6b931f0e2bf9ff
#
_entry.id   8a6526d9bd0e588cfc6b931f0e2bf9ff
#
_cell.length_a   1.000
_cell.length_b   1.000
_cell.length_c   1.000
_cell.angle_alpha   90.00
_cell.angle_beta   90.00
_cell.angle_gamma   90.00
#
_symmetry.space_group_name_H-M   'P 1'
#
loop_
_entity.id
_entity.type
_entity.pdbx_description
1 polymer ?
#
loop_
_entity_poly.entity_id
_entity_poly.type
_entity_poly.pdbx_seq_one_letter_code
_entity_poly.pdbx_strand_id
1 'polypeptide(L)'
;MEPWYKVTTPRKEVREGRSFNPDEFAIALEQVAAGTAPEDYRKPEQFFARTCFTRALREHAGMVLRRLSGRTDNTAPVLTLITQFGGGKTHTLTTLYHLAKNGGAVASLNGVGELVREAGITTVPQAKVAVFVGNAWDPQPGRETPWIDIARQLAGDKGVEALGSAAKATPPGTDSIARVFQAADAPVLLLFDEVLNYLNRHRGGADSFHAFIQNLTVATTGTTHGACVISLPRSQVEMTEWDQEWQDKIAKVVRRVAKDLIANDETEISEVVRRRLFQDLGSEKIRRNVAKAFGDWCFERRAQLPPEWTAVDSAATEAKAREFLQRRFEACYPFHPATLSVFQRKWQSLPQYQQTRGTLAMLAQWISLAAQDGFRKARTEPLITLGSAPLGEPGFRSVVLGQLGESRLVAAIDTDIAGEQAHSKALDADTRGPLRDIHRRVGTAILFESSGGQTDKVAHLPELRFGLGEPDLDTTSIDSAAMALEDRSYFIRRVGSDGYRIGYQPTMKKVVSDRRASLDDETEIRPSIKKLVEDEFRRAASIPVVPFPKDGAEIPDTPRLTLVVADPDTEWTATSALRAQISDWTRNRGKSPRLYPGALVWCLRKPGRDLREKVELALAWKRVAREVADGTLGGDFDKNDRADLQAKVRDAEEAAKDEAWGGYRFAIVADGQGADGLKIIDLGAGHSSSGESLCGRVLAALKSEALLNESVGAGYIERNWPPALKAEGAWPLASLRQSFLNGALTRLVDPDAVLKSKIVEFVRNGDFGLASGKRADGSFELRWFGEPVGHEEVAFESGVFLLRKATAEALRAGPPAETEPTSDPTTTPTPGPAAPTGPGSEPSPEPEPKSGTRTLRLAGNVPPEVWNRLGTKVLPKLRSGTDLSIGVDFSVTVAADAAPGLLVELRQALEELGLGGTVCVE
;
A
#
# COMPACT_ATOMS: atom_id res chain seq x y z
N MET A 1 23.31 13.75 26.51
CA MET A 1 24.11 14.65 25.65
C MET A 1 23.44 16.01 25.60
N GLU A 2 24.22 17.10 25.41
CA GLU A 2 23.63 18.44 25.31
C GLU A 2 22.97 18.64 23.94
N PRO A 3 21.81 19.32 23.89
CA PRO A 3 21.13 19.61 22.62
C PRO A 3 21.96 20.54 21.72
N TRP A 4 21.94 20.31 20.43
CA TRP A 4 22.73 21.03 19.44
C TRP A 4 22.58 22.55 19.52
N TYR A 5 21.37 23.08 19.75
CA TYR A 5 21.07 24.51 19.76
C TYR A 5 21.63 25.25 20.98
N LYS A 6 22.01 24.54 22.06
CA LYS A 6 22.71 25.09 23.21
C LYS A 6 24.23 25.12 23.03
N VAL A 7 24.75 24.23 22.18
CA VAL A 7 26.19 24.04 21.97
C VAL A 7 26.69 24.89 20.79
N THR A 8 25.89 24.97 19.72
CA THR A 8 26.30 25.66 18.49
C THR A 8 25.77 27.08 18.44
N THR A 9 26.44 27.93 17.66
CA THR A 9 26.00 29.30 17.41
C THR A 9 25.76 29.46 15.90
N PRO A 10 24.49 29.45 15.44
CA PRO A 10 24.19 29.82 14.07
C PRO A 10 24.60 31.26 13.77
N ARG A 11 24.92 31.59 12.52
CA ARG A 11 25.25 32.95 12.11
C ARG A 11 24.12 33.91 12.39
N LYS A 12 24.45 35.22 12.51
CA LYS A 12 23.51 36.28 12.93
C LYS A 12 22.27 36.28 12.02
N GLU A 13 22.48 36.25 10.71
CA GLU A 13 21.41 36.25 9.69
C GLU A 13 20.48 35.04 9.83
N VAL A 14 21.02 33.86 10.21
CA VAL A 14 20.24 32.63 10.47
C VAL A 14 19.43 32.78 11.77
N ARG A 15 20.01 33.32 12.83
CA ARG A 15 19.35 33.46 14.14
C ARG A 15 18.22 34.49 14.11
N GLU A 16 18.36 35.55 13.30
CA GLU A 16 17.36 36.64 13.22
C GLU A 16 16.11 36.24 12.43
N GLY A 17 16.10 35.02 11.85
CA GLY A 17 14.93 34.50 11.14
C GLY A 17 14.56 35.31 9.89
N ARG A 18 15.55 35.98 9.27
CA ARG A 18 15.32 36.72 8.04
C ARG A 18 14.85 35.77 6.95
N SER A 19 13.96 36.26 6.07
CA SER A 19 13.54 35.51 4.90
C SER A 19 14.77 35.23 4.04
N PHE A 20 15.20 33.99 3.98
CA PHE A 20 16.33 33.60 3.14
C PHE A 20 15.86 33.45 1.71
N ASN A 21 16.14 34.46 0.92
CA ASN A 21 16.05 34.35 -0.53
C ASN A 21 17.22 33.48 -1.01
N PRO A 22 17.02 32.46 -1.85
CA PRO A 22 18.10 31.73 -2.49
C PRO A 22 19.12 32.62 -3.20
N ASP A 23 18.69 33.79 -3.66
CA ASP A 23 19.54 34.80 -4.30
C ASP A 23 20.59 35.41 -3.35
N GLU A 24 20.36 35.41 -2.04
CA GLU A 24 21.37 35.84 -1.05
C GLU A 24 22.59 34.91 -1.03
N PHE A 25 22.44 33.66 -1.43
CA PHE A 25 23.54 32.70 -1.61
C PHE A 25 24.07 32.68 -3.05
N ALA A 26 23.52 33.51 -3.93
CA ALA A 26 23.97 33.64 -5.30
C ALA A 26 25.18 34.59 -5.37
N ILE A 27 26.29 34.10 -5.89
CA ILE A 27 27.46 34.88 -6.18
C ILE A 27 27.33 35.43 -7.60
N ALA A 28 27.43 36.73 -7.76
CA ALA A 28 27.52 37.37 -9.07
C ALA A 28 28.97 37.82 -9.28
N LEU A 29 29.74 37.09 -10.09
CA LEU A 29 31.16 37.31 -10.29
C LEU A 29 31.44 38.69 -10.89
N GLU A 30 30.55 39.17 -11.77
CA GLU A 30 30.63 40.51 -12.38
C GLU A 30 30.49 41.62 -11.32
N GLN A 31 29.61 41.41 -10.31
CA GLN A 31 29.44 42.38 -9.21
C GLN A 31 30.65 42.38 -8.27
N VAL A 32 31.27 41.20 -8.06
CA VAL A 32 32.49 41.08 -7.28
C VAL A 32 33.63 41.85 -7.98
N ALA A 33 33.76 41.66 -9.30
CA ALA A 33 34.76 42.33 -10.10
C ALA A 33 34.55 43.86 -10.18
N ALA A 34 33.25 44.31 -10.24
CA ALA A 34 32.86 45.72 -10.23
C ALA A 34 32.91 46.35 -8.82
N GLY A 35 33.08 45.56 -7.76
CA GLY A 35 33.11 46.03 -6.37
C GLY A 35 31.70 46.40 -5.80
N THR A 36 30.61 45.95 -6.44
CA THR A 36 29.23 46.24 -6.06
C THR A 36 28.56 45.07 -5.32
N ALA A 37 29.21 43.91 -5.26
CA ALA A 37 28.70 42.74 -4.54
C ALA A 37 28.56 42.98 -3.03
N PRO A 38 27.70 42.23 -2.32
CA PRO A 38 27.65 42.20 -0.86
C PRO A 38 29.03 41.98 -0.24
N GLU A 39 29.24 42.52 0.95
CA GLU A 39 30.59 42.50 1.63
C GLU A 39 31.16 41.07 1.78
N ASP A 40 30.30 40.09 2.03
CA ASP A 40 30.65 38.69 2.15
C ASP A 40 31.32 38.09 0.91
N TYR A 41 31.06 38.66 -0.24
CA TYR A 41 31.65 38.25 -1.51
C TYR A 41 32.68 39.20 -2.04
N ARG A 42 32.56 40.49 -1.68
CA ARG A 42 33.48 41.56 -2.15
C ARG A 42 34.76 41.62 -1.35
N LYS A 43 34.69 41.47 0.00
CA LYS A 43 35.87 41.56 0.88
C LYS A 43 36.55 40.20 1.03
N PRO A 44 37.81 40.05 0.64
CA PRO A 44 38.54 38.77 0.71
C PRO A 44 38.54 38.13 2.09
N GLU A 45 38.65 38.93 3.15
CA GLU A 45 38.64 38.46 4.56
C GLU A 45 37.36 37.75 4.90
N GLN A 46 36.22 38.35 4.54
CA GLN A 46 34.90 37.79 4.80
C GLN A 46 34.60 36.60 3.91
N PHE A 47 35.03 36.70 2.64
CA PHE A 47 34.86 35.63 1.67
C PHE A 47 35.59 34.34 2.10
N PHE A 48 36.91 34.45 2.41
CA PHE A 48 37.69 33.29 2.81
C PHE A 48 37.33 32.74 4.19
N ALA A 49 36.84 33.57 5.09
CA ALA A 49 36.30 33.11 6.39
C ALA A 49 35.11 32.16 6.26
N ARG A 50 34.36 32.28 5.14
CA ARG A 50 33.18 31.44 4.85
C ARG A 50 33.46 30.39 3.77
N THR A 51 34.65 30.41 3.15
CA THR A 51 35.03 29.46 2.11
C THR A 51 35.57 28.18 2.73
N CYS A 52 35.00 27.04 2.29
CA CYS A 52 35.61 25.74 2.52
C CYS A 52 36.51 25.39 1.34
N PHE A 53 37.79 25.19 1.59
CA PHE A 53 38.72 24.71 0.57
C PHE A 53 38.57 23.20 0.42
N THR A 54 37.55 22.77 -0.36
CA THR A 54 37.35 21.38 -0.73
C THR A 54 38.57 20.85 -1.53
N ARG A 55 38.73 19.53 -1.57
CA ARG A 55 39.82 18.90 -2.34
C ARG A 55 39.83 19.39 -3.79
N ALA A 56 38.65 19.44 -4.43
CA ALA A 56 38.50 19.92 -5.79
C ALA A 56 38.89 21.40 -5.92
N LEU A 57 38.44 22.27 -5.00
CA LEU A 57 38.84 23.68 -5.01
C LEU A 57 40.35 23.88 -4.80
N ARG A 58 40.97 23.11 -3.88
CA ARG A 58 42.43 23.15 -3.68
C ARG A 58 43.17 22.71 -4.93
N GLU A 59 42.78 21.63 -5.55
CA GLU A 59 43.39 21.14 -6.78
C GLU A 59 43.29 22.17 -7.91
N HIS A 60 42.10 22.77 -8.14
CA HIS A 60 41.89 23.80 -9.15
C HIS A 60 42.72 25.05 -8.88
N ALA A 61 42.56 25.59 -7.68
CA ALA A 61 43.28 26.80 -7.29
C ALA A 61 44.79 26.57 -7.31
N GLY A 62 45.26 25.43 -6.83
CA GLY A 62 46.68 25.06 -6.87
C GLY A 62 47.26 24.99 -8.28
N MET A 63 46.52 24.42 -9.24
CA MET A 63 46.95 24.40 -10.66
C MET A 63 47.03 25.80 -11.26
N VAL A 64 46.01 26.64 -11.01
CA VAL A 64 46.01 28.05 -11.48
C VAL A 64 47.16 28.84 -10.87
N LEU A 65 47.38 28.76 -9.55
CA LEU A 65 48.43 29.48 -8.86
C LEU A 65 49.83 29.04 -9.33
N ARG A 66 50.07 27.74 -9.54
CA ARG A 66 51.31 27.25 -10.13
C ARG A 66 51.55 27.83 -11.52
N ARG A 67 50.52 27.83 -12.36
CA ARG A 67 50.58 28.37 -13.72
C ARG A 67 50.90 29.86 -13.71
N LEU A 68 50.20 30.63 -12.89
CA LEU A 68 50.46 32.07 -12.73
C LEU A 68 51.88 32.37 -12.18
N SER A 69 52.49 31.44 -11.41
CA SER A 69 53.86 31.51 -10.94
C SER A 69 54.90 31.09 -11.99
N GLY A 70 54.51 30.78 -13.23
CA GLY A 70 55.38 30.36 -14.30
C GLY A 70 55.75 28.87 -14.28
N ARG A 71 55.18 28.05 -13.41
CA ARG A 71 55.38 26.60 -13.42
C ARG A 71 54.42 25.95 -14.40
N THR A 72 54.97 25.10 -15.27
CA THR A 72 54.19 24.40 -16.32
C THR A 72 54.03 22.90 -16.06
N ASP A 73 54.75 22.35 -15.06
CA ASP A 73 54.69 20.95 -14.65
C ASP A 73 53.39 20.67 -13.87
N ASN A 74 52.67 19.62 -14.24
CA ASN A 74 51.39 19.22 -13.64
C ASN A 74 50.35 20.37 -13.57
N THR A 75 50.30 21.24 -14.57
CA THR A 75 49.35 22.33 -14.72
C THR A 75 48.63 22.25 -16.06
N ALA A 76 47.48 22.84 -16.16
CA ALA A 76 46.78 23.07 -17.41
C ALA A 76 46.63 24.59 -17.66
N PRO A 77 46.93 25.07 -18.87
CA PRO A 77 46.75 26.50 -19.22
C PRO A 77 45.25 26.87 -19.26
N VAL A 78 44.38 25.92 -19.58
CA VAL A 78 42.94 26.06 -19.62
C VAL A 78 42.32 25.01 -18.70
N LEU A 79 41.40 25.44 -17.85
CA LEU A 79 40.63 24.61 -16.95
C LEU A 79 39.14 24.74 -17.26
N THR A 80 38.45 23.61 -17.27
CA THR A 80 36.99 23.57 -17.44
C THR A 80 36.34 23.16 -16.14
N LEU A 81 35.48 24.01 -15.62
CA LEU A 81 34.64 23.68 -14.46
C LEU A 81 33.33 23.10 -14.94
N ILE A 82 33.22 21.77 -14.90
CA ILE A 82 32.00 21.06 -15.28
C ILE A 82 31.39 20.49 -14.00
N THR A 83 30.33 21.12 -13.51
CA THR A 83 29.55 20.64 -12.37
C THR A 83 28.08 20.74 -12.70
N GLN A 84 27.24 20.00 -11.97
CA GLN A 84 25.80 20.21 -12.02
C GLN A 84 25.44 21.64 -11.58
N PHE A 85 24.24 22.11 -11.93
CA PHE A 85 23.73 23.40 -11.46
C PHE A 85 23.87 23.50 -9.94
N GLY A 86 24.45 24.60 -9.44
CA GLY A 86 24.68 24.78 -8.01
C GLY A 86 25.98 24.17 -7.46
N GLY A 87 26.82 23.53 -8.28
CA GLY A 87 28.05 22.85 -7.87
C GLY A 87 29.24 23.75 -7.52
N GLY A 88 29.03 25.03 -7.21
CA GLY A 88 30.06 25.93 -6.72
C GLY A 88 30.97 26.51 -7.81
N LYS A 89 30.62 26.46 -9.12
CA LYS A 89 31.41 27.04 -10.24
C LYS A 89 31.79 28.49 -9.99
N THR A 90 30.77 29.35 -9.82
CA THR A 90 30.96 30.79 -9.59
C THR A 90 31.74 31.05 -8.28
N HIS A 91 31.57 30.22 -7.24
CA HIS A 91 32.39 30.30 -6.01
C HIS A 91 33.86 30.00 -6.27
N THR A 92 34.14 28.99 -7.08
CA THR A 92 35.52 28.67 -7.50
C THR A 92 36.15 29.82 -8.30
N LEU A 93 35.42 30.37 -9.26
CA LEU A 93 35.86 31.53 -10.03
C LEU A 93 36.13 32.76 -9.13
N THR A 94 35.24 33.01 -8.16
CA THR A 94 35.41 34.10 -7.18
C THR A 94 36.61 33.85 -6.27
N THR A 95 36.87 32.61 -5.87
CA THR A 95 38.07 32.24 -5.11
C THR A 95 39.32 32.58 -5.91
N LEU A 96 39.39 32.18 -7.18
CA LEU A 96 40.52 32.46 -8.09
C LEU A 96 40.67 33.95 -8.31
N TYR A 97 39.57 34.69 -8.47
CA TYR A 97 39.59 36.16 -8.60
C TYR A 97 40.24 36.81 -7.37
N HIS A 98 39.81 36.46 -6.16
CA HIS A 98 40.40 37.05 -4.94
C HIS A 98 41.87 36.67 -4.74
N LEU A 99 42.23 35.40 -5.01
CA LEU A 99 43.64 34.96 -4.93
C LEU A 99 44.52 35.74 -5.89
N ALA A 100 44.15 35.78 -7.17
CA ALA A 100 44.97 36.40 -8.20
C ALA A 100 44.98 37.93 -8.14
N LYS A 101 43.82 38.56 -7.78
CA LYS A 101 43.70 40.02 -7.69
C LYS A 101 44.54 40.62 -6.55
N ASN A 102 44.51 39.91 -5.38
CA ASN A 102 45.12 40.43 -4.14
C ASN A 102 46.56 39.84 -3.89
N GLY A 103 46.93 38.76 -4.55
CA GLY A 103 48.26 38.17 -4.44
C GLY A 103 48.67 37.84 -3.00
N GLY A 104 49.88 38.17 -2.59
CA GLY A 104 50.41 37.91 -1.26
C GLY A 104 49.59 38.47 -0.09
N ALA A 105 48.77 39.51 -0.33
CA ALA A 105 47.95 40.11 0.72
C ALA A 105 46.93 39.17 1.36
N VAL A 106 46.47 38.13 0.66
CA VAL A 106 45.52 37.13 1.15
C VAL A 106 46.16 35.87 1.75
N ALA A 107 47.51 35.79 1.79
CA ALA A 107 48.22 34.56 2.19
C ALA A 107 47.92 34.10 3.62
N SER A 108 47.59 35.02 4.52
CA SER A 108 47.29 34.74 5.93
C SER A 108 45.79 34.39 6.15
N LEU A 109 44.94 34.50 5.13
CA LEU A 109 43.53 34.24 5.24
C LEU A 109 43.25 32.72 5.34
N ASN A 110 42.08 32.38 5.86
CA ASN A 110 41.71 31.01 6.14
C ASN A 110 41.84 30.08 4.90
N GLY A 111 42.63 29.00 5.07
CA GLY A 111 42.85 27.98 4.04
C GLY A 111 43.84 28.36 2.93
N VAL A 112 44.21 29.64 2.77
CA VAL A 112 45.11 30.10 1.71
C VAL A 112 46.54 29.65 1.96
N GLY A 113 47.02 29.72 3.21
CA GLY A 113 48.38 29.25 3.54
C GLY A 113 48.60 27.75 3.34
N GLU A 114 47.56 26.92 3.52
CA GLU A 114 47.63 25.50 3.20
C GLU A 114 47.63 25.28 1.69
N LEU A 115 46.81 26.00 0.95
CA LEU A 115 46.74 25.95 -0.50
C LEU A 115 48.12 26.29 -1.11
N VAL A 116 48.79 27.33 -0.63
CA VAL A 116 50.13 27.74 -1.09
C VAL A 116 51.17 26.63 -0.86
N ARG A 117 51.15 26.02 0.34
CA ARG A 117 52.05 24.88 0.65
C ARG A 117 51.79 23.68 -0.25
N GLU A 118 50.49 23.28 -0.43
CA GLU A 118 50.11 22.16 -1.27
C GLU A 118 50.42 22.42 -2.75
N ALA A 119 50.26 23.67 -3.22
CA ALA A 119 50.65 24.06 -4.54
C ALA A 119 52.19 24.10 -4.75
N GLY A 120 52.96 24.02 -3.68
CA GLY A 120 54.43 24.05 -3.75
C GLY A 120 54.98 25.38 -4.23
N ILE A 121 54.30 26.49 -4.00
CA ILE A 121 54.68 27.87 -4.35
C ILE A 121 55.06 28.64 -3.08
N THR A 122 55.86 29.70 -3.22
CA THR A 122 56.34 30.51 -2.09
C THR A 122 55.38 31.58 -1.67
N THR A 123 54.66 32.17 -2.61
CA THR A 123 53.68 33.25 -2.35
C THR A 123 52.53 33.12 -3.34
N VAL A 124 51.36 33.69 -3.01
CA VAL A 124 50.24 33.83 -3.94
C VAL A 124 50.63 34.81 -5.05
N PRO A 125 50.67 34.40 -6.34
CA PRO A 125 51.01 35.29 -7.43
C PRO A 125 49.92 36.32 -7.66
N GLN A 126 50.31 37.61 -7.83
CA GLN A 126 49.38 38.65 -8.24
C GLN A 126 49.26 38.67 -9.77
N ALA A 127 48.06 38.77 -10.30
CA ALA A 127 47.79 38.72 -11.74
C ALA A 127 46.80 39.81 -12.18
N LYS A 128 46.84 40.15 -13.47
CA LYS A 128 45.74 40.87 -14.12
C LYS A 128 44.61 39.89 -14.38
N VAL A 129 43.45 40.22 -13.90
CA VAL A 129 42.28 39.34 -14.01
C VAL A 129 41.24 39.97 -14.94
N ALA A 130 40.83 39.22 -15.97
CA ALA A 130 39.66 39.59 -16.78
C ALA A 130 38.50 38.63 -16.51
N VAL A 131 37.32 39.21 -16.31
CA VAL A 131 36.09 38.50 -15.99
C VAL A 131 35.11 38.70 -17.11
N PHE A 132 34.55 37.59 -17.60
CA PHE A 132 33.46 37.57 -18.56
C PHE A 132 32.32 36.71 -18.01
N VAL A 133 31.14 37.30 -17.87
CA VAL A 133 29.91 36.61 -17.39
C VAL A 133 28.80 36.76 -18.43
N GLY A 134 28.44 35.65 -19.06
CA GLY A 134 27.66 35.62 -20.28
C GLY A 134 26.21 36.12 -20.13
N ASN A 135 25.60 36.00 -18.95
CA ASN A 135 24.28 36.51 -18.68
C ASN A 135 24.25 38.01 -18.39
N ALA A 136 25.36 38.59 -17.93
CA ALA A 136 25.46 39.99 -17.53
C ALA A 136 26.14 40.85 -18.57
N TRP A 137 26.82 40.27 -19.56
CA TRP A 137 27.63 40.99 -20.53
C TRP A 137 26.75 41.54 -21.67
N ASP A 138 26.86 42.85 -21.93
CA ASP A 138 26.24 43.52 -23.07
C ASP A 138 27.23 44.48 -23.75
N PRO A 139 27.12 44.66 -25.10
CA PRO A 139 27.95 45.60 -25.82
C PRO A 139 27.71 47.04 -25.33
N GLN A 140 28.77 47.80 -25.14
CA GLN A 140 28.73 49.22 -24.75
C GLN A 140 29.88 49.97 -25.44
N PRO A 141 29.84 51.32 -25.52
CA PRO A 141 30.97 52.07 -26.03
C PRO A 141 32.27 51.72 -25.28
N GLY A 142 33.29 51.34 -26.01
CA GLY A 142 34.57 50.90 -25.47
C GLY A 142 34.69 49.48 -25.06
N ARG A 143 33.56 48.72 -25.10
CA ARG A 143 33.54 47.23 -24.98
C ARG A 143 32.52 46.63 -25.95
N GLU A 144 32.74 46.94 -27.22
CA GLU A 144 31.84 46.57 -28.32
C GLU A 144 31.76 45.05 -28.53
N THR A 145 32.82 44.35 -28.17
CA THR A 145 32.87 42.89 -28.26
C THR A 145 33.52 42.28 -26.99
N PRO A 146 33.25 41.00 -26.69
CA PRO A 146 33.85 40.33 -25.52
C PRO A 146 35.36 40.40 -25.47
N TRP A 147 36.06 40.28 -26.60
CA TRP A 147 37.50 40.33 -26.69
C TRP A 147 38.07 41.73 -26.47
N ILE A 148 37.40 42.78 -26.91
CA ILE A 148 37.80 44.16 -26.62
C ILE A 148 37.65 44.44 -25.12
N ASP A 149 36.53 43.98 -24.52
CA ASP A 149 36.31 44.14 -23.07
C ASP A 149 37.40 43.44 -22.26
N ILE A 150 37.76 42.18 -22.61
CA ILE A 150 38.82 41.40 -21.96
C ILE A 150 40.16 42.09 -22.11
N ALA A 151 40.51 42.59 -23.31
CA ALA A 151 41.76 43.29 -23.53
C ALA A 151 41.84 44.57 -22.68
N ARG A 152 40.74 45.31 -22.55
CA ARG A 152 40.64 46.49 -21.71
C ARG A 152 40.80 46.18 -20.22
N GLN A 153 40.20 45.09 -19.73
CA GLN A 153 40.37 44.63 -18.34
C GLN A 153 41.80 44.23 -18.00
N LEU A 154 42.53 43.64 -18.94
CA LEU A 154 43.89 43.19 -18.75
C LEU A 154 44.95 44.33 -18.82
N ALA A 155 44.85 45.19 -19.83
CA ALA A 155 45.89 46.16 -20.12
C ALA A 155 45.39 47.56 -20.47
N GLY A 156 44.12 47.86 -20.22
CA GLY A 156 43.51 49.16 -20.53
C GLY A 156 43.50 49.45 -22.02
N ASP A 157 43.73 50.71 -22.42
CA ASP A 157 43.74 51.11 -23.83
C ASP A 157 44.89 50.48 -24.61
N LYS A 158 46.04 50.22 -23.96
CA LYS A 158 47.18 49.45 -24.60
C LYS A 158 46.74 48.03 -25.02
N GLY A 159 45.90 47.39 -24.25
CA GLY A 159 45.36 46.09 -24.60
C GLY A 159 44.46 46.13 -25.81
N VAL A 160 43.60 47.16 -25.90
CA VAL A 160 42.70 47.38 -27.06
C VAL A 160 43.52 47.71 -28.33
N GLU A 161 44.55 48.54 -28.23
CA GLU A 161 45.46 48.85 -29.31
C GLU A 161 46.20 47.60 -29.81
N ALA A 162 46.66 46.73 -28.90
CA ALA A 162 47.34 45.49 -29.23
C ALA A 162 46.48 44.51 -30.02
N LEU A 163 45.12 44.53 -29.86
CA LEU A 163 44.19 43.75 -30.67
C LEU A 163 44.14 44.21 -32.14
N GLY A 164 44.34 45.49 -32.36
CA GLY A 164 44.23 46.11 -33.67
C GLY A 164 42.79 46.50 -34.04
N SER A 165 42.66 47.41 -35.05
CA SER A 165 41.38 48.01 -35.47
C SER A 165 40.37 46.97 -36.00
N ALA A 166 40.84 45.88 -36.58
CA ALA A 166 40.02 44.79 -37.10
C ALA A 166 39.19 44.06 -35.99
N ALA A 167 39.64 44.20 -34.76
CA ALA A 167 38.97 43.54 -33.61
C ALA A 167 37.54 44.03 -33.35
N LYS A 168 37.12 45.16 -33.90
CA LYS A 168 35.71 45.62 -33.83
C LYS A 168 34.79 44.79 -34.71
N ALA A 169 35.26 44.21 -35.81
CA ALA A 169 34.42 43.49 -36.77
C ALA A 169 34.67 41.98 -36.77
N THR A 170 35.88 41.54 -36.44
CA THR A 170 36.26 40.12 -36.50
C THR A 170 36.93 39.65 -35.20
N PRO A 171 36.81 38.39 -34.82
CA PRO A 171 37.51 37.82 -33.64
C PRO A 171 39.03 37.91 -33.86
N PRO A 172 39.83 38.29 -32.83
CA PRO A 172 41.28 38.42 -32.97
C PRO A 172 41.95 37.06 -33.13
N GLY A 173 43.01 37.03 -33.90
CA GLY A 173 43.88 35.89 -34.03
C GLY A 173 44.75 35.66 -32.80
N THR A 174 45.39 34.50 -32.72
CA THR A 174 46.23 34.07 -31.58
C THR A 174 47.33 35.08 -31.25
N ASP A 175 48.01 35.61 -32.30
CA ASP A 175 49.10 36.58 -32.12
C ASP A 175 48.62 37.93 -31.52
N SER A 176 47.43 38.38 -31.93
CA SER A 176 46.86 39.60 -31.38
C SER A 176 46.51 39.45 -29.90
N ILE A 177 45.96 38.30 -29.50
CA ILE A 177 45.69 37.95 -28.11
C ILE A 177 47.02 37.83 -27.32
N ALA A 178 48.05 37.22 -27.88
CA ALA A 178 49.36 37.14 -27.25
C ALA A 178 50.00 38.52 -27.00
N ARG A 179 49.83 39.48 -27.92
CA ARG A 179 50.22 40.87 -27.70
C ARG A 179 49.48 41.56 -26.57
N VAL A 180 48.17 41.24 -26.38
CA VAL A 180 47.41 41.74 -25.23
C VAL A 180 48.00 41.22 -23.92
N PHE A 181 48.35 39.93 -23.87
CA PHE A 181 49.02 39.35 -22.68
C PHE A 181 50.38 39.96 -22.40
N GLN A 182 51.14 40.26 -23.41
CA GLN A 182 52.42 41.01 -23.26
C GLN A 182 52.18 42.43 -22.77
N ALA A 183 51.15 43.15 -23.29
CA ALA A 183 50.80 44.48 -22.86
C ALA A 183 50.28 44.58 -21.43
N ALA A 184 49.82 43.45 -20.84
CA ALA A 184 49.42 43.37 -19.44
C ALA A 184 50.62 43.44 -18.47
N ASP A 185 51.80 43.10 -18.92
CA ASP A 185 53.06 43.15 -18.16
C ASP A 185 52.96 42.50 -16.77
N ALA A 186 52.23 41.44 -16.68
CA ALA A 186 51.97 40.67 -15.44
C ALA A 186 51.35 39.29 -15.79
N PRO A 187 51.34 38.33 -14.87
CA PRO A 187 50.54 37.10 -15.02
C PRO A 187 49.10 37.42 -15.35
N VAL A 188 48.46 36.61 -16.22
CA VAL A 188 47.11 36.83 -16.72
C VAL A 188 46.18 35.69 -16.30
N LEU A 189 45.03 36.06 -15.70
CA LEU A 189 43.97 35.15 -15.37
C LEU A 189 42.68 35.57 -16.08
N LEU A 190 42.11 34.61 -16.82
CA LEU A 190 40.87 34.77 -17.56
C LEU A 190 39.82 33.90 -16.92
N LEU A 191 38.68 34.53 -16.51
CA LEU A 191 37.58 33.83 -15.85
C LEU A 191 36.30 33.99 -16.68
N PHE A 192 35.76 32.89 -17.17
CA PHE A 192 34.55 32.85 -17.96
C PHE A 192 33.44 32.11 -17.19
N ASP A 193 32.32 32.79 -16.95
CA ASP A 193 31.15 32.19 -16.35
C ASP A 193 29.94 32.34 -17.30
N GLU A 194 29.00 31.40 -17.23
CA GLU A 194 27.70 31.44 -17.96
C GLU A 194 27.88 31.60 -19.50
N VAL A 195 28.89 30.98 -20.09
CA VAL A 195 29.24 31.12 -21.52
C VAL A 195 28.09 30.76 -22.46
N LEU A 196 27.34 29.71 -22.17
CA LEU A 196 26.19 29.30 -22.99
C LEU A 196 25.04 30.34 -22.96
N ASN A 197 24.87 31.04 -21.87
CA ASN A 197 23.84 32.12 -21.77
C ASN A 197 24.21 33.29 -22.72
N TYR A 198 25.48 33.60 -22.86
CA TYR A 198 25.91 34.59 -23.86
C TYR A 198 25.58 34.14 -25.29
N LEU A 199 25.91 32.89 -25.63
CA LEU A 199 25.66 32.32 -26.96
C LEU A 199 24.17 32.34 -27.29
N ASN A 200 23.31 31.98 -26.33
CA ASN A 200 21.87 32.01 -26.48
C ASN A 200 21.31 33.38 -26.76
N ARG A 201 21.81 34.42 -26.04
CA ARG A 201 21.40 35.81 -26.22
C ARG A 201 21.93 36.44 -27.52
N HIS A 202 23.10 35.94 -28.02
CA HIS A 202 23.80 36.52 -29.17
C HIS A 202 24.03 35.47 -30.27
N ARG A 203 22.99 34.75 -30.71
CA ARG A 203 23.03 33.64 -31.67
C ARG A 203 23.72 34.02 -32.98
N GLY A 204 23.50 35.25 -33.50
CA GLY A 204 24.15 35.70 -34.73
C GLY A 204 25.64 35.88 -34.63
N GLY A 205 26.21 35.98 -33.42
CA GLY A 205 27.65 36.10 -33.17
C GLY A 205 28.32 34.85 -32.64
N ALA A 206 27.58 33.71 -32.56
CA ALA A 206 28.03 32.50 -31.90
C ALA A 206 29.29 31.91 -32.53
N ASP A 207 29.40 31.85 -33.84
CA ASP A 207 30.57 31.37 -34.56
C ASP A 207 31.81 32.26 -34.31
N SER A 208 31.61 33.57 -34.28
CA SER A 208 32.70 34.53 -33.98
C SER A 208 33.20 34.35 -32.53
N PHE A 209 32.28 34.16 -31.58
CA PHE A 209 32.66 33.93 -30.19
C PHE A 209 33.38 32.58 -30.03
N HIS A 210 32.95 31.55 -30.73
CA HIS A 210 33.61 30.25 -30.75
C HIS A 210 35.04 30.34 -31.31
N ALA A 211 35.19 31.04 -32.43
CA ALA A 211 36.53 31.28 -33.01
C ALA A 211 37.41 32.07 -32.04
N PHE A 212 36.88 33.07 -31.34
CA PHE A 212 37.61 33.80 -30.31
C PHE A 212 38.05 32.86 -29.17
N ILE A 213 37.16 32.03 -28.61
CA ILE A 213 37.51 31.07 -27.53
C ILE A 213 38.60 30.10 -28.01
N GLN A 214 38.48 29.60 -29.23
CA GLN A 214 39.52 28.76 -29.82
C GLN A 214 40.89 29.47 -29.85
N ASN A 215 40.98 30.67 -30.39
CA ASN A 215 42.22 31.44 -30.47
C ASN A 215 42.77 31.81 -29.08
N LEU A 216 41.87 32.15 -28.14
CA LEU A 216 42.21 32.47 -26.77
C LEU A 216 42.84 31.27 -26.03
N THR A 217 42.29 30.06 -26.21
CA THR A 217 42.87 28.85 -25.60
C THR A 217 44.24 28.52 -26.12
N VAL A 218 44.47 28.74 -27.42
CA VAL A 218 45.82 28.57 -28.06
C VAL A 218 46.79 29.63 -27.53
N ALA A 219 46.42 30.90 -27.49
CA ALA A 219 47.26 31.98 -26.96
C ALA A 219 47.62 31.75 -25.48
N THR A 220 46.62 31.29 -24.66
CA THR A 220 46.86 31.00 -23.24
C THR A 220 47.81 29.81 -23.05
N THR A 221 47.74 28.82 -23.93
CA THR A 221 48.67 27.69 -23.93
C THR A 221 50.11 28.12 -24.24
N GLY A 222 50.28 29.09 -25.13
CA GLY A 222 51.59 29.64 -25.53
C GLY A 222 52.24 30.53 -24.47
N THR A 223 51.53 30.94 -23.40
CA THR A 223 52.12 31.74 -22.32
C THR A 223 52.37 30.95 -21.06
N THR A 224 53.54 31.17 -20.40
CA THR A 224 53.93 30.45 -19.17
C THR A 224 53.21 30.99 -17.91
N HIS A 225 52.79 32.25 -17.91
CA HIS A 225 52.16 32.93 -16.76
C HIS A 225 50.70 33.27 -17.05
N GLY A 226 50.04 32.47 -17.88
CA GLY A 226 48.60 32.65 -18.21
C GLY A 226 47.76 31.44 -17.85
N ALA A 227 46.59 31.71 -17.33
CA ALA A 227 45.56 30.68 -17.07
C ALA A 227 44.18 31.17 -17.52
N CYS A 228 43.38 30.28 -18.09
CA CYS A 228 41.99 30.50 -18.47
C CYS A 228 41.11 29.47 -17.78
N VAL A 229 40.02 29.91 -17.13
CA VAL A 229 39.07 29.04 -16.46
C VAL A 229 37.69 29.33 -17.03
N ILE A 230 37.04 28.28 -17.55
CA ILE A 230 35.73 28.36 -18.22
C ILE A 230 34.72 27.48 -17.48
N SER A 231 33.63 28.04 -17.01
CA SER A 231 32.53 27.27 -16.43
C SER A 231 31.54 26.80 -17.50
N LEU A 232 31.22 25.50 -17.46
CA LEU A 232 30.21 24.89 -18.32
C LEU A 232 29.21 24.09 -17.48
N PRO A 233 27.89 24.12 -17.83
CA PRO A 233 26.92 23.28 -17.15
C PRO A 233 27.09 21.79 -17.49
N ARG A 234 26.72 20.89 -16.59
CA ARG A 234 26.75 19.44 -16.80
C ARG A 234 25.37 18.86 -17.17
N SER A 235 24.29 19.51 -16.75
CA SER A 235 22.93 18.99 -16.93
C SER A 235 22.40 19.30 -18.33
N GLN A 236 21.96 18.26 -19.04
CA GLN A 236 21.27 18.38 -20.33
C GLN A 236 19.75 18.53 -20.23
N VAL A 237 19.19 18.43 -19.02
CA VAL A 237 17.74 18.33 -18.80
C VAL A 237 16.99 19.61 -19.16
N GLU A 238 17.65 20.77 -19.07
CA GLU A 238 17.04 22.09 -19.37
C GLU A 238 17.58 22.73 -20.64
N MET A 239 18.36 21.97 -21.43
CA MET A 239 19.02 22.49 -22.63
C MET A 239 18.20 22.19 -23.89
N THR A 240 18.06 23.19 -24.74
CA THR A 240 17.59 22.97 -26.13
C THR A 240 18.62 22.20 -26.93
N GLU A 241 18.24 21.60 -28.07
CA GLU A 241 19.17 20.95 -28.98
C GLU A 241 20.26 21.91 -29.41
N TRP A 242 19.96 23.18 -29.62
CA TRP A 242 20.90 24.24 -29.94
C TRP A 242 21.94 24.46 -28.81
N ASP A 243 21.50 24.47 -27.56
CA ASP A 243 22.39 24.62 -26.41
C ASP A 243 23.35 23.41 -26.28
N GLN A 244 22.87 22.22 -26.54
CA GLN A 244 23.68 20.99 -26.51
C GLN A 244 24.73 21.00 -27.60
N GLU A 245 24.34 21.39 -28.82
CA GLU A 245 25.28 21.52 -29.94
C GLU A 245 26.41 22.50 -29.63
N TRP A 246 26.07 23.68 -29.10
CA TRP A 246 27.08 24.70 -28.80
C TRP A 246 27.93 24.34 -27.57
N GLN A 247 27.33 23.71 -26.56
CA GLN A 247 28.10 23.16 -25.45
C GLN A 247 29.15 22.17 -25.95
N ASP A 248 28.76 21.26 -26.83
CA ASP A 248 29.70 20.30 -27.41
C ASP A 248 30.80 20.96 -28.26
N LYS A 249 30.44 21.98 -29.04
CA LYS A 249 31.42 22.76 -29.79
C LYS A 249 32.44 23.44 -28.89
N ILE A 250 31.99 24.15 -27.86
CA ILE A 250 32.89 24.81 -26.90
C ILE A 250 33.71 23.76 -26.12
N ALA A 251 33.06 22.69 -25.66
CA ALA A 251 33.72 21.63 -24.91
C ALA A 251 34.85 20.95 -25.76
N LYS A 252 34.60 20.72 -27.05
CA LYS A 252 35.65 20.17 -27.97
C LYS A 252 36.86 21.06 -28.07
N VAL A 253 36.68 22.39 -28.14
CA VAL A 253 37.80 23.33 -28.22
C VAL A 253 38.56 23.37 -26.90
N VAL A 254 37.84 23.43 -25.79
CA VAL A 254 38.43 23.57 -24.45
C VAL A 254 39.08 22.24 -24.00
N ARG A 255 38.44 21.08 -24.19
CA ARG A 255 38.97 19.76 -23.77
C ARG A 255 40.27 19.33 -24.42
N ARG A 256 40.65 19.93 -25.54
CA ARG A 256 41.99 19.65 -26.16
C ARG A 256 43.14 20.01 -25.24
N VAL A 257 42.96 20.95 -24.33
CA VAL A 257 44.01 21.53 -23.47
C VAL A 257 43.58 21.63 -22.00
N ALA A 258 42.34 21.24 -21.64
CA ALA A 258 41.77 21.37 -20.33
C ALA A 258 41.71 20.07 -19.54
N LYS A 259 41.80 20.17 -18.23
CA LYS A 259 41.49 19.10 -17.29
C LYS A 259 40.11 19.29 -16.74
N ASP A 260 39.21 18.29 -16.92
CA ASP A 260 37.92 18.26 -16.32
C ASP A 260 38.04 17.89 -14.82
N LEU A 261 37.37 18.61 -13.96
CA LEU A 261 37.46 18.39 -12.53
C LEU A 261 36.02 18.16 -11.99
N ILE A 262 35.82 17.00 -11.40
CA ILE A 262 34.54 16.57 -10.81
C ILE A 262 34.63 16.88 -9.32
N ALA A 263 33.64 17.63 -8.82
CA ALA A 263 33.60 18.05 -7.43
C ALA A 263 32.76 17.10 -6.56
N ASN A 264 33.23 16.86 -5.35
CA ASN A 264 32.66 16.77 -4.03
C ASN A 264 32.38 15.38 -3.46
N ASP A 265 33.18 15.08 -2.44
CA ASP A 265 32.89 14.09 -1.40
C ASP A 265 31.75 14.60 -0.48
N GLU A 266 30.91 13.71 0.05
CA GLU A 266 29.82 13.99 0.97
C GLU A 266 30.25 14.79 2.23
N THR A 267 31.45 14.48 2.73
CA THR A 267 32.06 15.17 3.89
C THR A 267 32.38 16.63 3.59
N GLU A 268 32.76 16.95 2.36
CA GLU A 268 33.07 18.32 1.94
C GLU A 268 31.80 19.18 1.82
N ILE A 269 30.69 18.61 1.38
CA ILE A 269 29.42 19.32 1.32
C ILE A 269 28.92 19.66 2.73
N SER A 270 29.07 18.74 3.67
CA SER A 270 28.73 18.97 5.07
C SER A 270 29.54 20.14 5.65
N GLU A 271 30.83 20.23 5.34
CA GLU A 271 31.69 21.34 5.79
C GLU A 271 31.29 22.67 5.14
N VAL A 272 30.94 22.67 3.84
CA VAL A 272 30.42 23.87 3.16
C VAL A 272 29.16 24.38 3.86
N VAL A 273 28.20 23.51 4.12
CA VAL A 273 26.94 23.86 4.79
C VAL A 273 27.21 24.42 6.19
N ARG A 274 28.08 23.77 6.97
CA ARG A 274 28.41 24.21 8.33
C ARG A 274 29.05 25.59 8.36
N ARG A 275 30.05 25.87 7.53
CA ARG A 275 30.70 27.18 7.46
C ARG A 275 29.79 28.30 7.00
N ARG A 276 28.81 27.97 6.15
CA ARG A 276 27.81 28.96 5.68
C ARG A 276 26.76 29.28 6.72
N LEU A 277 26.36 28.31 7.54
CA LEU A 277 25.20 28.45 8.44
C LEU A 277 25.57 28.67 9.91
N PHE A 278 26.77 28.27 10.36
CA PHE A 278 27.20 28.39 11.74
C PHE A 278 28.44 29.29 11.88
N GLN A 279 28.42 30.07 12.94
CA GLN A 279 29.56 30.87 13.38
C GLN A 279 30.47 30.03 14.27
N ASP A 280 29.92 29.23 15.17
CA ASP A 280 30.62 28.32 16.08
C ASP A 280 29.85 27.01 16.22
N LEU A 281 30.59 25.90 16.30
CA LEU A 281 30.07 24.53 16.44
C LEU A 281 30.25 23.98 17.86
N GLY A 282 30.68 24.81 18.80
CA GLY A 282 31.01 24.41 20.17
C GLY A 282 32.34 23.64 20.32
N SER A 283 32.60 23.14 21.51
CA SER A 283 33.88 22.52 21.82
C SER A 283 34.06 21.19 21.06
N GLU A 284 35.31 20.91 20.64
CA GLU A 284 35.66 19.67 19.96
C GLU A 284 35.33 18.43 20.80
N LYS A 285 35.49 18.51 22.11
CA LYS A 285 35.18 17.42 23.04
C LYS A 285 33.68 17.03 22.97
N ILE A 286 32.80 18.02 22.93
CA ILE A 286 31.34 17.76 22.85
C ILE A 286 31.01 17.12 21.51
N ARG A 287 31.54 17.65 20.40
CA ARG A 287 31.30 17.10 19.05
C ARG A 287 31.77 15.65 18.94
N ARG A 288 32.98 15.34 19.44
CA ARG A 288 33.50 13.95 19.43
C ARG A 288 32.70 13.02 20.32
N ASN A 289 32.20 13.46 21.45
CA ASN A 289 31.36 12.64 22.33
C ASN A 289 30.03 12.30 21.65
N VAL A 290 29.37 13.25 20.98
CA VAL A 290 28.15 13.02 20.23
C VAL A 290 28.42 12.07 19.06
N ALA A 291 29.46 12.35 18.27
CA ALA A 291 29.84 11.52 17.12
C ALA A 291 30.17 10.08 17.53
N LYS A 292 30.86 9.90 18.65
CA LYS A 292 31.17 8.57 19.20
C LYS A 292 29.87 7.82 19.60
N ALA A 293 28.99 8.46 20.36
CA ALA A 293 27.77 7.83 20.84
C ALA A 293 26.86 7.35 19.68
N PHE A 294 26.69 8.20 18.64
CA PHE A 294 25.93 7.85 17.45
C PHE A 294 26.64 6.82 16.57
N GLY A 295 27.95 6.93 16.41
CA GLY A 295 28.75 5.95 15.68
C GLY A 295 28.71 4.56 16.31
N ASP A 296 28.83 4.47 17.63
CA ASP A 296 28.71 3.22 18.37
C ASP A 296 27.28 2.65 18.26
N TRP A 297 26.25 3.47 18.39
CA TRP A 297 24.86 3.06 18.20
C TRP A 297 24.60 2.48 16.80
N CYS A 298 25.10 3.13 15.74
CA CYS A 298 24.99 2.64 14.36
C CYS A 298 25.75 1.32 14.17
N PHE A 299 26.95 1.20 14.74
CA PHE A 299 27.73 -0.04 14.61
C PHE A 299 27.02 -1.23 15.24
N GLU A 300 26.45 -1.06 16.43
CA GLU A 300 25.72 -2.12 17.13
C GLU A 300 24.48 -2.58 16.36
N ARG A 301 23.83 -1.69 15.60
CA ARG A 301 22.59 -1.94 14.85
C ARG A 301 22.79 -2.05 13.34
N ARG A 302 24.03 -2.19 12.87
CA ARG A 302 24.39 -2.16 11.45
C ARG A 302 23.59 -3.13 10.56
N ALA A 303 23.15 -4.27 11.08
CA ALA A 303 22.32 -5.22 10.35
C ALA A 303 20.88 -4.72 10.05
N GLN A 304 20.44 -3.69 10.76
CA GLN A 304 19.10 -3.10 10.63
C GLN A 304 19.10 -1.76 9.90
N LEU A 305 20.28 -1.27 9.52
CA LEU A 305 20.50 0.02 8.89
C LEU A 305 20.89 -0.16 7.42
N PRO A 306 20.80 0.89 6.58
CA PRO A 306 21.17 0.76 5.16
C PRO A 306 22.63 0.36 5.01
N PRO A 307 22.96 -0.65 4.18
CA PRO A 307 24.33 -1.15 4.01
C PRO A 307 25.29 -0.08 3.52
N GLU A 308 24.87 0.79 2.60
CA GLU A 308 25.68 1.88 2.04
C GLU A 308 26.12 2.93 3.08
N TRP A 309 25.44 2.98 4.22
CA TRP A 309 25.76 3.91 5.32
C TRP A 309 26.64 3.32 6.39
N THR A 310 26.54 2.00 6.54
CA THR A 310 27.23 1.25 7.57
C THR A 310 28.26 0.29 6.97
N ALA A 311 28.40 0.29 5.63
CA ALA A 311 29.36 -0.55 4.91
C ALA A 311 30.76 -0.27 5.43
N VAL A 312 31.13 -1.12 6.34
CA VAL A 312 32.50 -1.29 6.74
C VAL A 312 33.04 -2.39 5.86
N ASP A 313 34.09 -2.10 5.14
CA ASP A 313 34.78 -3.10 4.36
C ASP A 313 34.93 -4.38 5.20
N SER A 314 34.52 -5.51 4.64
CA SER A 314 34.56 -6.80 5.35
C SER A 314 35.93 -7.19 5.91
N ALA A 315 36.99 -6.52 5.44
CA ALA A 315 38.34 -6.62 5.91
C ALA A 315 38.71 -5.63 7.04
N ALA A 316 37.80 -4.69 7.41
CA ALA A 316 38.08 -3.72 8.47
C ALA A 316 37.88 -4.33 9.87
N THR A 317 38.79 -4.06 10.78
CA THR A 317 38.58 -4.40 12.20
C THR A 317 37.41 -3.61 12.77
N GLU A 318 36.78 -4.15 13.83
CA GLU A 318 35.67 -3.45 14.54
C GLU A 318 36.04 -2.01 14.94
N ALA A 319 37.28 -1.80 15.40
CA ALA A 319 37.77 -0.50 15.79
C ALA A 319 37.79 0.50 14.61
N LYS A 320 38.23 0.07 13.42
CA LYS A 320 38.23 0.90 12.21
C LYS A 320 36.82 1.21 11.72
N ALA A 321 35.91 0.25 11.87
CA ALA A 321 34.52 0.41 11.53
C ALA A 321 33.82 1.47 12.39
N ARG A 322 34.04 1.41 13.70
CA ARG A 322 33.52 2.41 14.66
C ARG A 322 34.13 3.78 14.38
N GLU A 323 35.45 3.84 14.11
CA GLU A 323 36.15 5.09 13.79
C GLU A 323 35.61 5.72 12.49
N PHE A 324 35.32 4.93 11.46
CA PHE A 324 34.73 5.42 10.22
C PHE A 324 33.35 6.06 10.47
N LEU A 325 32.46 5.40 11.19
CA LEU A 325 31.14 5.93 11.55
C LEU A 325 31.28 7.20 12.40
N GLN A 326 32.16 7.18 13.41
CA GLN A 326 32.42 8.34 14.26
C GLN A 326 32.89 9.55 13.45
N ARG A 327 33.85 9.39 12.54
CA ARG A 327 34.33 10.46 11.65
C ARG A 327 33.20 11.04 10.79
N ARG A 328 32.30 10.19 10.32
CA ARG A 328 31.18 10.61 9.51
C ARG A 328 30.21 11.50 10.28
N PHE A 329 29.84 11.11 11.49
CA PHE A 329 29.03 11.94 12.38
C PHE A 329 29.74 13.25 12.79
N GLU A 330 31.03 13.20 13.07
CA GLU A 330 31.81 14.38 13.38
C GLU A 330 31.87 15.36 12.20
N ALA A 331 32.03 14.86 10.99
CA ALA A 331 32.02 15.65 9.76
C ALA A 331 30.69 16.35 9.49
N CYS A 332 29.56 15.73 9.85
CA CYS A 332 28.22 16.29 9.62
C CYS A 332 27.71 17.16 10.78
N TYR A 333 28.30 17.06 11.99
CA TYR A 333 27.80 17.77 13.17
C TYR A 333 27.58 19.28 12.92
N PRO A 334 26.45 19.90 13.32
CA PRO A 334 25.37 19.36 14.19
C PRO A 334 24.25 18.62 13.45
N PHE A 335 24.37 18.38 12.16
CA PHE A 335 23.40 17.61 11.40
C PHE A 335 23.62 16.10 11.57
N HIS A 336 22.54 15.35 11.57
CA HIS A 336 22.63 13.92 11.32
C HIS A 336 23.06 13.67 9.87
N PRO A 337 23.92 12.71 9.55
CA PRO A 337 24.36 12.46 8.16
C PRO A 337 23.22 12.27 7.18
N ALA A 338 22.14 11.56 7.57
CA ALA A 338 20.94 11.38 6.74
C ALA A 338 20.30 12.72 6.33
N THR A 339 20.34 13.74 7.19
CA THR A 339 19.70 15.04 6.93
C THR A 339 20.35 15.77 5.77
N LEU A 340 21.66 15.64 5.61
CA LEU A 340 22.37 16.28 4.49
C LEU A 340 22.36 15.41 3.23
N SER A 341 22.45 14.09 3.40
CA SER A 341 22.53 13.17 2.27
C SER A 341 21.22 12.99 1.51
N VAL A 342 20.05 13.17 2.14
CA VAL A 342 18.75 13.01 1.47
C VAL A 342 18.64 13.90 0.24
N PHE A 343 19.19 15.09 0.30
CA PHE A 343 19.20 16.04 -0.81
C PHE A 343 20.00 15.54 -2.02
N GLN A 344 21.07 14.80 -1.79
CA GLN A 344 21.87 14.20 -2.84
C GLN A 344 21.28 12.87 -3.34
N ARG A 345 20.90 11.99 -2.42
CA ARG A 345 20.38 10.67 -2.77
C ARG A 345 19.01 10.71 -3.43
N LYS A 346 18.11 11.56 -2.90
CA LYS A 346 16.69 11.54 -3.30
C LYS A 346 16.29 12.75 -4.16
N TRP A 347 16.81 13.96 -3.87
CA TRP A 347 16.30 15.20 -4.47
C TRP A 347 17.12 15.73 -5.66
N GLN A 348 18.36 15.29 -5.81
CA GLN A 348 19.29 15.82 -6.83
C GLN A 348 18.77 15.72 -8.27
N SER A 349 17.94 14.72 -8.57
CA SER A 349 17.34 14.49 -9.89
C SER A 349 16.04 15.27 -10.15
N LEU A 350 15.53 16.03 -9.17
CA LEU A 350 14.34 16.85 -9.35
C LEU A 350 14.66 18.09 -10.22
N PRO A 351 13.88 18.36 -11.29
CA PRO A 351 14.16 19.47 -12.20
C PRO A 351 14.16 20.84 -11.53
N GLN A 352 13.31 21.02 -10.52
CA GLN A 352 13.12 22.29 -9.81
C GLN A 352 14.03 22.45 -8.58
N TYR A 353 14.75 21.40 -8.19
CA TYR A 353 15.61 21.43 -7.02
C TYR A 353 16.87 22.26 -7.25
N GLN A 354 16.96 23.39 -6.55
CA GLN A 354 18.14 24.27 -6.54
C GLN A 354 19.18 23.74 -5.55
N GLN A 355 20.08 22.88 -6.03
CA GLN A 355 20.97 22.06 -5.20
C GLN A 355 21.67 22.82 -4.07
N THR A 356 22.47 23.83 -4.37
CA THR A 356 23.26 24.50 -3.33
C THR A 356 22.54 25.69 -2.71
N ARG A 357 21.98 26.58 -3.53
CA ARG A 357 21.36 27.81 -3.05
C ARG A 357 20.03 27.53 -2.34
N GLY A 358 19.17 26.75 -2.98
CA GLY A 358 17.88 26.38 -2.37
C GLY A 358 18.05 25.56 -1.10
N THR A 359 19.01 24.64 -1.08
CA THR A 359 19.31 23.84 0.12
C THR A 359 19.85 24.70 1.25
N LEU A 360 20.77 25.62 1.00
CA LEU A 360 21.30 26.53 2.02
C LEU A 360 20.22 27.43 2.59
N ALA A 361 19.36 28.01 1.72
CA ALA A 361 18.24 28.84 2.17
C ALA A 361 17.25 28.05 3.03
N MET A 362 16.88 26.83 2.60
CA MET A 362 15.99 25.96 3.33
C MET A 362 16.61 25.52 4.67
N LEU A 363 17.87 25.11 4.71
CA LEU A 363 18.57 24.72 5.95
C LEU A 363 18.74 25.90 6.89
N ALA A 364 19.00 27.11 6.38
CA ALA A 364 19.07 28.30 7.21
C ALA A 364 17.74 28.58 7.92
N GLN A 365 16.64 28.52 7.21
CA GLN A 365 15.30 28.68 7.79
C GLN A 365 15.00 27.53 8.78
N TRP A 366 15.34 26.28 8.43
CA TRP A 366 15.20 25.13 9.33
C TRP A 366 15.94 25.32 10.64
N ILE A 367 17.23 25.68 10.60
CA ILE A 367 18.05 25.92 11.79
C ILE A 367 17.46 27.03 12.65
N SER A 368 17.05 28.15 12.03
CA SER A 368 16.44 29.27 12.74
C SER A 368 15.20 28.84 13.54
N LEU A 369 14.26 28.18 12.86
CA LEU A 369 13.01 27.73 13.46
C LEU A 369 13.23 26.60 14.49
N ALA A 370 14.10 25.63 14.18
CA ALA A 370 14.40 24.52 15.08
C ALA A 370 15.15 24.98 16.34
N ALA A 371 16.03 25.98 16.24
CA ALA A 371 16.66 26.57 17.42
C ALA A 371 15.63 27.29 18.30
N GLN A 372 14.74 28.11 17.73
CA GLN A 372 13.67 28.78 18.46
C GLN A 372 12.73 27.77 19.15
N ASP A 373 12.33 26.73 18.43
CA ASP A 373 11.51 25.64 18.99
C ASP A 373 12.26 24.88 20.10
N GLY A 374 13.57 24.67 19.92
CA GLY A 374 14.45 24.04 20.89
C GLY A 374 14.44 24.78 22.22
N PHE A 375 14.61 26.09 22.18
CA PHE A 375 14.56 26.92 23.41
C PHE A 375 13.14 26.98 24.00
N ARG A 376 12.12 27.16 23.16
CA ARG A 376 10.72 27.28 23.63
C ARG A 376 10.20 25.99 24.27
N LYS A 377 10.53 24.82 23.70
CA LYS A 377 10.00 23.52 24.12
C LYS A 377 11.00 22.65 24.88
N ALA A 378 12.19 23.18 25.23
CA ALA A 378 13.26 22.43 25.88
C ALA A 378 13.55 21.08 25.18
N ARG A 379 13.86 21.14 23.90
CA ARG A 379 14.21 19.95 23.11
C ARG A 379 15.55 19.37 23.60
N THR A 380 15.71 18.05 23.43
CA THR A 380 16.87 17.30 23.94
C THR A 380 17.74 16.71 22.84
N GLU A 381 17.37 16.83 21.59
CA GLU A 381 18.06 16.22 20.46
C GLU A 381 19.48 16.78 20.26
N PRO A 382 20.51 15.92 20.28
CA PRO A 382 21.90 16.36 20.12
C PRO A 382 22.28 16.68 18.67
N LEU A 383 21.48 16.21 17.70
CA LEU A 383 21.67 16.41 16.27
C LEU A 383 20.39 16.93 15.60
N ILE A 384 20.55 17.62 14.48
CA ILE A 384 19.47 18.01 13.59
C ILE A 384 19.14 16.83 12.68
N THR A 385 18.08 16.09 13.00
CA THR A 385 17.59 14.93 12.23
C THR A 385 16.54 15.35 11.20
N LEU A 386 16.24 14.50 10.22
CA LEU A 386 15.13 14.72 9.26
C LEU A 386 13.79 14.97 9.97
N GLY A 387 13.55 14.25 11.05
CA GLY A 387 12.34 14.40 11.84
C GLY A 387 12.18 15.75 12.56
N SER A 388 13.25 16.56 12.63
CA SER A 388 13.23 17.89 13.26
C SER A 388 12.78 19.02 12.31
N ALA A 389 12.54 18.73 11.02
CA ALA A 389 12.11 19.73 10.06
C ALA A 389 10.78 20.39 10.46
N PRO A 390 10.72 21.73 10.50
CA PRO A 390 9.57 22.45 11.04
C PRO A 390 8.42 22.59 10.00
N LEU A 391 7.89 21.46 9.50
CA LEU A 391 6.82 21.43 8.48
C LEU A 391 5.50 22.07 8.95
N GLY A 392 5.32 22.25 10.25
CA GLY A 392 4.18 22.98 10.81
C GLY A 392 4.21 24.49 10.53
N GLU A 393 5.38 25.04 10.17
CA GLU A 393 5.55 26.45 9.84
C GLU A 393 5.25 26.66 8.35
N PRO A 394 4.21 27.45 7.98
CA PRO A 394 3.75 27.57 6.59
C PRO A 394 4.82 28.08 5.63
N GLY A 395 5.66 29.04 6.08
CA GLY A 395 6.76 29.59 5.28
C GLY A 395 7.82 28.54 4.93
N PHE A 396 8.24 27.72 5.91
CA PHE A 396 9.20 26.63 5.69
C PHE A 396 8.60 25.54 4.79
N ARG A 397 7.35 25.15 5.06
CA ARG A 397 6.64 24.17 4.23
C ARG A 397 6.56 24.60 2.76
N SER A 398 6.26 25.87 2.50
CA SER A 398 6.23 26.40 1.13
C SER A 398 7.59 26.30 0.44
N VAL A 399 8.69 26.55 1.16
CA VAL A 399 10.05 26.39 0.62
C VAL A 399 10.34 24.91 0.29
N VAL A 400 10.02 23.98 1.19
CA VAL A 400 10.21 22.54 0.95
C VAL A 400 9.42 22.10 -0.28
N LEU A 401 8.13 22.45 -0.36
CA LEU A 401 7.26 22.06 -1.47
C LEU A 401 7.67 22.73 -2.80
N GLY A 402 8.17 23.94 -2.74
CA GLY A 402 8.75 24.64 -3.90
C GLY A 402 9.98 23.90 -4.44
N GLN A 403 10.87 23.41 -3.58
CA GLN A 403 12.03 22.60 -3.97
C GLN A 403 11.63 21.24 -4.55
N LEU A 404 10.56 20.64 -4.06
CA LEU A 404 10.02 19.38 -4.56
C LEU A 404 9.21 19.54 -5.85
N GLY A 405 8.67 20.75 -6.12
CA GLY A 405 7.73 20.96 -7.22
C GLY A 405 6.34 20.34 -7.00
N GLU A 406 6.00 20.00 -5.76
CA GLU A 406 4.81 19.22 -5.42
C GLU A 406 3.90 19.97 -4.43
N SER A 407 3.35 21.10 -4.85
CA SER A 407 2.42 21.91 -4.00
C SER A 407 1.20 21.13 -3.50
N ARG A 408 0.80 20.07 -4.21
CA ARG A 408 -0.33 19.20 -3.83
C ARG A 408 -0.11 18.43 -2.53
N LEU A 409 1.13 18.26 -2.06
CA LEU A 409 1.44 17.61 -0.79
C LEU A 409 1.06 18.44 0.44
N VAL A 410 0.64 19.69 0.30
CA VAL A 410 0.16 20.53 1.42
C VAL A 410 -0.91 19.79 2.24
N ALA A 411 -1.93 19.24 1.56
CA ALA A 411 -3.02 18.53 2.22
C ALA A 411 -2.52 17.29 3.00
N ALA A 412 -1.57 16.55 2.43
CA ALA A 412 -0.98 15.40 3.09
C ALA A 412 -0.17 15.78 4.34
N ILE A 413 0.61 16.85 4.25
CA ILE A 413 1.38 17.36 5.40
C ILE A 413 0.46 17.84 6.52
N ASP A 414 -0.58 18.61 6.18
CA ASP A 414 -1.51 19.15 7.17
C ASP A 414 -2.33 18.05 7.85
N THR A 415 -2.76 17.05 7.10
CA THR A 415 -3.63 16.00 7.63
C THR A 415 -2.84 14.93 8.40
N ASP A 416 -1.67 14.51 7.89
CA ASP A 416 -0.99 13.36 8.44
C ASP A 416 0.22 13.70 9.32
N ILE A 417 0.95 14.81 9.02
CA ILE A 417 2.28 15.05 9.60
C ILE A 417 2.33 16.21 10.58
N ALA A 418 1.88 17.42 10.19
CA ALA A 418 2.27 18.63 10.90
C ALA A 418 1.17 19.67 11.09
N GLY A 419 -0.07 19.43 10.63
CA GLY A 419 -1.20 20.33 10.85
C GLY A 419 -1.68 20.34 12.31
N GLU A 420 -2.56 21.26 12.65
CA GLU A 420 -3.09 21.38 14.02
C GLU A 420 -3.84 20.12 14.48
N GLN A 421 -4.50 19.45 13.56
CA GLN A 421 -5.25 18.21 13.77
C GLN A 421 -4.62 17.00 13.05
N ALA A 422 -3.30 17.05 12.81
CA ALA A 422 -2.62 15.95 12.13
C ALA A 422 -2.72 14.63 12.91
N HIS A 423 -2.84 13.53 12.15
CA HIS A 423 -2.89 12.18 12.73
C HIS A 423 -1.67 11.87 13.59
N SER A 424 -0.48 12.31 13.16
CA SER A 424 0.75 12.20 13.96
C SER A 424 0.62 12.86 15.34
N LYS A 425 0.02 14.07 15.39
CA LYS A 425 -0.15 14.82 16.63
C LYS A 425 -1.10 14.11 17.60
N ALA A 426 -2.15 13.48 17.07
CA ALA A 426 -3.05 12.68 17.88
C ALA A 426 -2.34 11.42 18.45
N LEU A 427 -1.49 10.77 17.63
CA LEU A 427 -0.69 9.62 18.06
C LEU A 427 0.42 10.01 19.04
N ASP A 428 0.92 11.26 18.97
CA ASP A 428 2.00 11.77 19.80
C ASP A 428 1.53 12.37 21.15
N ALA A 429 0.21 12.42 21.40
CA ALA A 429 -0.36 13.09 22.60
C ALA A 429 0.25 12.61 23.92
N ASP A 430 0.55 11.32 24.03
CA ASP A 430 1.10 10.68 25.22
C ASP A 430 2.60 10.36 25.12
N THR A 431 3.27 10.69 24.01
CA THR A 431 4.69 10.39 23.81
C THR A 431 5.59 11.31 24.63
N ARG A 432 6.63 10.75 25.26
CA ARG A 432 7.54 11.49 26.16
C ARG A 432 8.99 11.01 25.98
N GLY A 433 9.93 11.79 26.50
CA GLY A 433 11.36 11.46 26.48
C GLY A 433 11.88 11.27 25.06
N PRO A 434 12.65 10.19 24.77
CA PRO A 434 13.16 9.89 23.44
C PRO A 434 12.06 9.65 22.39
N LEU A 435 10.88 9.22 22.82
CA LEU A 435 9.71 8.97 21.95
C LEU A 435 8.91 10.25 21.65
N ARG A 436 9.24 11.39 22.24
CA ARG A 436 8.50 12.62 22.04
C ARG A 436 8.39 12.99 20.56
N ASP A 437 7.14 13.22 20.11
CA ASP A 437 6.79 13.53 18.73
C ASP A 437 7.27 12.47 17.70
N ILE A 438 7.39 11.18 18.10
CA ILE A 438 7.98 10.15 17.24
C ILE A 438 7.19 9.95 15.95
N HIS A 439 5.85 9.98 15.99
CA HIS A 439 5.02 9.80 14.79
C HIS A 439 5.18 10.97 13.82
N ARG A 440 5.21 12.22 14.34
CA ARG A 440 5.49 13.40 13.52
C ARG A 440 6.91 13.33 12.92
N ARG A 441 7.92 12.92 13.71
CA ARG A 441 9.31 12.76 13.25
C ARG A 441 9.39 11.71 12.14
N VAL A 442 8.70 10.59 12.28
CA VAL A 442 8.63 9.52 11.26
C VAL A 442 7.92 10.01 10.01
N GLY A 443 6.75 10.64 10.13
CA GLY A 443 6.02 11.19 8.98
C GLY A 443 6.83 12.24 8.22
N THR A 444 7.58 13.10 8.94
CA THR A 444 8.50 14.06 8.35
C THR A 444 9.62 13.36 7.57
N ALA A 445 10.25 12.33 8.15
CA ALA A 445 11.29 11.56 7.48
C ALA A 445 10.76 10.83 6.25
N ILE A 446 9.54 10.25 6.32
CA ILE A 446 8.87 9.63 5.17
C ILE A 446 8.69 10.65 4.03
N LEU A 447 8.26 11.89 4.33
CA LEU A 447 8.12 12.92 3.31
C LEU A 447 9.45 13.17 2.59
N PHE A 448 10.55 13.37 3.31
CA PHE A 448 11.86 13.68 2.72
C PHE A 448 12.43 12.50 1.92
N GLU A 449 12.35 11.28 2.44
CA GLU A 449 12.90 10.10 1.80
C GLU A 449 12.06 9.58 0.62
N SER A 450 10.73 9.78 0.62
CA SER A 450 9.84 9.32 -0.46
C SER A 450 9.52 10.36 -1.52
N SER A 451 9.91 11.62 -1.33
CA SER A 451 9.62 12.73 -2.25
C SER A 451 10.80 13.05 -3.16
N GLY A 452 11.42 12.05 -3.74
CA GLY A 452 12.57 12.22 -4.63
C GLY A 452 12.21 12.16 -6.12
N GLY A 453 13.17 12.57 -6.97
CA GLY A 453 13.08 12.44 -8.43
C GLY A 453 13.55 11.10 -8.97
N GLN A 454 13.96 10.15 -8.12
CA GLN A 454 14.38 8.81 -8.53
C GLN A 454 13.17 7.91 -8.83
N THR A 455 13.41 6.80 -9.53
CA THR A 455 12.40 5.78 -9.83
C THR A 455 11.80 5.17 -8.57
N ASP A 456 12.60 5.03 -7.52
CA ASP A 456 12.18 4.54 -6.21
C ASP A 456 11.80 5.71 -5.29
N LYS A 457 10.51 6.07 -5.31
CA LYS A 457 9.93 7.10 -4.43
C LYS A 457 9.40 6.47 -3.14
N VAL A 458 10.27 5.77 -2.43
CA VAL A 458 9.95 5.03 -1.21
C VAL A 458 10.93 5.39 -0.10
N ALA A 459 10.42 5.53 1.12
CA ALA A 459 11.18 5.63 2.35
C ALA A 459 11.24 4.24 2.99
N HIS A 460 12.38 3.58 2.96
CA HIS A 460 12.56 2.25 3.54
C HIS A 460 12.80 2.30 5.05
N LEU A 461 12.31 1.31 5.79
CA LEU A 461 12.49 1.21 7.24
C LEU A 461 13.97 1.35 7.67
N PRO A 462 14.95 0.72 7.02
CA PRO A 462 16.35 0.96 7.35
C PRO A 462 16.77 2.42 7.24
N GLU A 463 16.30 3.17 6.22
CA GLU A 463 16.58 4.60 6.06
C GLU A 463 15.95 5.42 7.19
N LEU A 464 14.71 5.11 7.58
CA LEU A 464 14.01 5.75 8.70
C LEU A 464 14.70 5.48 10.05
N ARG A 465 15.12 4.22 10.28
CA ARG A 465 15.88 3.83 11.47
C ARG A 465 17.21 4.57 11.55
N PHE A 466 17.92 4.69 10.43
CA PHE A 466 19.17 5.47 10.40
C PHE A 466 18.90 6.94 10.64
N GLY A 467 17.99 7.55 9.87
CA GLY A 467 17.76 9.00 9.88
C GLY A 467 17.15 9.58 11.16
N LEU A 468 16.49 8.72 11.96
CA LEU A 468 15.82 9.11 13.20
C LEU A 468 16.45 8.46 14.45
N GLY A 469 17.37 7.52 14.25
CA GLY A 469 17.98 6.76 15.34
C GLY A 469 18.86 7.63 16.23
N GLU A 470 18.76 7.40 17.50
CA GLU A 470 19.56 8.06 18.54
C GLU A 470 19.85 7.07 19.68
N PRO A 471 20.93 7.26 20.46
CA PRO A 471 21.40 6.28 21.45
C PRO A 471 20.34 5.80 22.43
N ASP A 472 19.39 6.68 22.78
CA ASP A 472 18.33 6.41 23.75
C ASP A 472 17.01 5.96 23.08
N LEU A 473 17.00 5.72 21.76
CA LEU A 473 15.84 5.28 21.00
C LEU A 473 16.06 3.89 20.39
N ASP A 474 15.14 2.98 20.63
CA ASP A 474 15.14 1.67 19.99
C ASP A 474 14.55 1.73 18.57
N THR A 475 15.15 0.99 17.65
CA THR A 475 14.70 0.90 16.24
C THR A 475 13.27 0.38 16.10
N THR A 476 12.85 -0.55 16.96
CA THR A 476 11.48 -1.07 17.00
C THR A 476 10.43 0.02 17.28
N SER A 477 10.80 1.05 18.02
CA SER A 477 9.92 2.18 18.26
C SER A 477 9.66 3.02 17.01
N ILE A 478 10.67 3.14 16.14
CA ILE A 478 10.53 3.81 14.83
C ILE A 478 9.62 2.99 13.92
N ASP A 479 9.81 1.66 13.89
CA ASP A 479 8.97 0.76 13.11
C ASP A 479 7.52 0.80 13.56
N SER A 480 7.28 0.72 14.85
CA SER A 480 5.95 0.79 15.45
C SER A 480 5.27 2.12 15.16
N ALA A 481 6.01 3.23 15.21
CA ALA A 481 5.48 4.55 14.88
C ALA A 481 5.15 4.67 13.37
N ALA A 482 5.95 4.08 12.49
CA ALA A 482 5.67 4.05 11.05
C ALA A 482 4.40 3.25 10.74
N MET A 483 4.23 2.09 11.37
CA MET A 483 3.03 1.27 11.25
C MET A 483 1.78 1.97 11.79
N ALA A 484 1.87 2.54 13.00
CA ALA A 484 0.75 3.25 13.62
C ALA A 484 0.33 4.48 12.80
N LEU A 485 1.31 5.17 12.21
CA LEU A 485 1.05 6.31 11.34
C LEU A 485 0.39 5.87 10.03
N GLU A 486 0.87 4.79 9.39
CA GLU A 486 0.24 4.22 8.18
C GLU A 486 -1.20 3.79 8.44
N ASP A 487 -1.47 3.15 9.57
CA ASP A 487 -2.83 2.71 9.91
C ASP A 487 -3.82 3.86 10.06
N ARG A 488 -3.38 5.03 10.55
CA ARG A 488 -4.24 6.20 10.74
C ARG A 488 -4.21 7.22 9.60
N SER A 489 -3.14 7.25 8.84
CA SER A 489 -2.91 8.27 7.82
C SER A 489 -3.85 8.12 6.62
N TYR A 490 -4.13 9.27 6.01
CA TYR A 490 -4.90 9.34 4.79
C TYR A 490 -4.05 9.37 3.54
N PHE A 491 -2.81 9.83 3.62
CA PHE A 491 -1.92 10.03 2.48
C PHE A 491 -0.63 9.21 2.58
N ILE A 492 -0.26 8.72 3.76
CA ILE A 492 0.87 7.82 3.94
C ILE A 492 0.40 6.39 3.72
N ARG A 493 1.12 5.65 2.86
CA ARG A 493 0.79 4.26 2.50
C ARG A 493 2.04 3.40 2.52
N ARG A 494 1.86 2.13 2.80
CA ARG A 494 2.92 1.13 2.73
C ARG A 494 3.17 0.72 1.28
N VAL A 495 4.43 0.50 0.93
CA VAL A 495 4.89 0.03 -0.39
C VAL A 495 5.83 -1.15 -0.17
N GLY A 496 5.47 -2.30 -0.67
CA GLY A 496 6.23 -3.54 -0.41
C GLY A 496 6.21 -3.98 1.05
N SER A 497 7.26 -4.63 1.50
CA SER A 497 7.36 -5.20 2.85
C SER A 497 7.82 -4.18 3.90
N ASP A 498 8.69 -3.24 3.55
CA ASP A 498 9.43 -2.35 4.45
C ASP A 498 9.43 -0.88 4.03
N GLY A 499 8.73 -0.53 2.95
CA GLY A 499 8.68 0.82 2.41
C GLY A 499 7.44 1.61 2.79
N TYR A 500 7.57 2.94 2.84
CA TYR A 500 6.49 3.89 3.04
C TYR A 500 6.57 5.01 2.02
N ARG A 501 5.42 5.52 1.61
CA ARG A 501 5.33 6.62 0.65
C ARG A 501 4.23 7.57 1.04
N ILE A 502 4.48 8.86 0.90
CA ILE A 502 3.45 9.89 0.95
C ILE A 502 2.96 10.20 -0.47
N GLY A 503 1.64 10.29 -0.62
CA GLY A 503 0.99 10.67 -1.89
C GLY A 503 0.23 11.98 -1.76
N TYR A 504 -0.16 12.55 -2.87
CA TYR A 504 -1.02 13.74 -2.94
C TYR A 504 -2.51 13.38 -3.05
N GLN A 505 -2.83 12.10 -3.23
CA GLN A 505 -4.19 11.58 -3.21
C GLN A 505 -4.46 10.83 -1.90
N PRO A 506 -5.66 11.00 -1.32
CA PRO A 506 -6.03 10.25 -0.12
C PRO A 506 -6.01 8.75 -0.41
N THR A 507 -5.62 7.98 0.59
CA THR A 507 -5.68 6.52 0.51
C THR A 507 -7.13 6.05 0.39
N MET A 508 -7.35 4.86 -0.17
CA MET A 508 -8.67 4.26 -0.23
C MET A 508 -9.32 4.13 1.16
N LYS A 509 -8.53 3.93 2.21
CA LYS A 509 -9.02 3.91 3.60
C LYS A 509 -9.76 5.21 3.96
N LYS A 510 -9.20 6.38 3.60
CA LYS A 510 -9.85 7.68 3.84
C LYS A 510 -11.14 7.83 3.06
N VAL A 511 -11.07 7.55 1.75
CA VAL A 511 -12.25 7.67 0.89
C VAL A 511 -13.39 6.78 1.39
N VAL A 512 -13.08 5.52 1.74
CA VAL A 512 -14.07 4.58 2.28
C VAL A 512 -14.62 5.07 3.62
N SER A 513 -13.79 5.59 4.51
CA SER A 513 -14.23 6.15 5.79
C SER A 513 -15.20 7.32 5.61
N ASP A 514 -14.90 8.24 4.67
CA ASP A 514 -15.76 9.37 4.36
C ASP A 514 -17.08 8.92 3.72
N ARG A 515 -17.02 7.92 2.81
CA ARG A 515 -18.24 7.36 2.22
C ARG A 515 -19.08 6.60 3.23
N ARG A 516 -18.45 5.84 4.14
CA ARG A 516 -19.16 5.18 5.25
C ARG A 516 -19.87 6.20 6.14
N ALA A 517 -19.18 7.28 6.51
CA ALA A 517 -19.80 8.35 7.31
C ALA A 517 -20.93 9.11 6.62
N SER A 518 -20.99 9.07 5.28
CA SER A 518 -22.03 9.72 4.47
C SER A 518 -23.22 8.83 4.11
N LEU A 519 -23.21 7.55 4.56
CA LEU A 519 -24.34 6.66 4.30
C LEU A 519 -25.56 7.04 5.16
N ASP A 520 -26.71 7.09 4.50
CA ASP A 520 -27.98 7.33 5.19
C ASP A 520 -28.57 6.03 5.75
N ASP A 521 -29.02 6.08 7.00
CA ASP A 521 -29.54 4.90 7.70
C ASP A 521 -30.84 4.37 7.09
N GLU A 522 -31.80 5.27 6.84
CA GLU A 522 -33.15 4.88 6.45
C GLU A 522 -33.23 4.50 4.95
N THR A 523 -32.44 5.16 4.11
CA THR A 523 -32.54 4.99 2.66
C THR A 523 -31.49 4.03 2.09
N GLU A 524 -30.35 3.83 2.77
CA GLU A 524 -29.26 3.01 2.25
C GLU A 524 -28.94 1.81 3.15
N ILE A 525 -28.70 2.00 4.46
CA ILE A 525 -28.19 0.93 5.34
C ILE A 525 -29.26 -0.10 5.64
N ARG A 526 -30.39 0.30 6.23
CA ARG A 526 -31.46 -0.62 6.61
C ARG A 526 -32.06 -1.39 5.43
N PRO A 527 -32.37 -0.75 4.29
CA PRO A 527 -32.85 -1.48 3.12
C PRO A 527 -31.84 -2.52 2.59
N SER A 528 -30.53 -2.19 2.63
CA SER A 528 -29.47 -3.10 2.20
C SER A 528 -29.31 -4.30 3.14
N ILE A 529 -29.42 -4.09 4.45
CA ILE A 529 -29.39 -5.18 5.43
C ILE A 529 -30.58 -6.10 5.19
N LYS A 530 -31.81 -5.54 5.07
CA LYS A 530 -33.03 -6.32 4.82
C LYS A 530 -32.93 -7.13 3.53
N LYS A 531 -32.47 -6.48 2.45
CA LYS A 531 -32.30 -7.15 1.18
C LYS A 531 -31.27 -8.30 1.28
N LEU A 532 -30.12 -8.06 1.90
CA LEU A 532 -29.08 -9.10 2.08
C LEU A 532 -29.66 -10.32 2.83
N VAL A 533 -30.34 -10.08 3.92
CA VAL A 533 -30.91 -11.17 4.75
C VAL A 533 -32.00 -11.90 3.98
N GLU A 534 -32.92 -11.18 3.33
CA GLU A 534 -33.98 -11.77 2.52
C GLU A 534 -33.42 -12.62 1.38
N ASP A 535 -32.44 -12.11 0.63
CA ASP A 535 -31.80 -12.83 -0.48
C ASP A 535 -31.12 -14.12 0.01
N GLU A 536 -30.42 -14.10 1.15
CA GLU A 536 -29.76 -15.29 1.71
C GLU A 536 -30.76 -16.34 2.25
N PHE A 537 -31.86 -15.92 2.84
CA PHE A 537 -32.91 -16.87 3.26
C PHE A 537 -33.71 -17.45 2.10
N ARG A 538 -33.95 -16.66 1.07
CA ARG A 538 -34.66 -17.12 -0.15
C ARG A 538 -33.80 -17.94 -1.10
N ARG A 539 -32.50 -17.81 -1.00
CA ARG A 539 -31.60 -18.58 -1.84
C ARG A 539 -31.78 -20.06 -1.60
N ALA A 540 -32.21 -20.80 -2.64
CA ALA A 540 -32.46 -22.23 -2.61
C ALA A 540 -33.37 -22.67 -1.45
N ALA A 541 -34.37 -21.84 -1.07
CA ALA A 541 -35.32 -22.17 -0.03
C ALA A 541 -36.28 -23.26 -0.53
N SER A 542 -36.39 -24.35 0.22
CA SER A 542 -37.34 -25.46 -0.04
C SER A 542 -38.69 -25.28 0.59
N ILE A 543 -38.85 -24.26 1.44
CA ILE A 543 -40.15 -23.90 2.08
C ILE A 543 -40.40 -22.40 1.90
N PRO A 544 -41.66 -21.96 2.00
CA PRO A 544 -42.02 -20.54 2.00
C PRO A 544 -41.25 -19.77 3.07
N VAL A 545 -40.68 -18.60 2.71
CA VAL A 545 -40.01 -17.67 3.61
C VAL A 545 -40.80 -16.39 3.69
N VAL A 546 -41.14 -15.97 4.91
CA VAL A 546 -41.82 -14.71 5.24
C VAL A 546 -40.82 -13.80 5.94
N PRO A 547 -40.19 -12.83 5.21
CA PRO A 547 -39.24 -11.92 5.81
C PRO A 547 -39.95 -10.75 6.51
N PHE A 548 -39.51 -10.43 7.70
CA PHE A 548 -39.74 -9.20 8.46
C PHE A 548 -41.20 -8.80 8.63
N PRO A 549 -42.10 -9.71 9.06
CA PRO A 549 -43.51 -9.35 9.29
C PRO A 549 -43.59 -8.27 10.37
N LYS A 550 -44.49 -7.30 10.17
CA LYS A 550 -44.74 -6.22 11.14
C LYS A 550 -45.77 -6.58 12.19
N ASP A 551 -46.66 -7.50 11.86
CA ASP A 551 -47.61 -8.08 12.78
C ASP A 551 -47.93 -9.53 12.43
N GLY A 552 -48.64 -10.22 13.33
CA GLY A 552 -48.99 -11.62 13.16
C GLY A 552 -50.00 -11.88 12.01
N ALA A 553 -50.70 -10.86 11.50
CA ALA A 553 -51.67 -11.02 10.41
C ALA A 553 -50.96 -11.12 9.04
N GLU A 554 -49.75 -10.57 8.92
CA GLU A 554 -48.97 -10.67 7.69
C GLU A 554 -48.40 -12.08 7.45
N ILE A 555 -48.33 -12.92 8.50
CA ILE A 555 -47.82 -14.28 8.38
C ILE A 555 -48.96 -15.18 7.88
N PRO A 556 -48.84 -15.88 6.74
CA PRO A 556 -49.83 -16.80 6.21
C PRO A 556 -50.16 -17.91 7.22
N ASP A 557 -51.41 -18.41 7.19
CA ASP A 557 -51.82 -19.58 7.94
C ASP A 557 -52.14 -20.70 6.94
N THR A 558 -51.10 -21.41 6.48
CA THR A 558 -51.15 -22.42 5.44
C THR A 558 -50.70 -23.78 5.98
N PRO A 559 -51.22 -24.89 5.43
CA PRO A 559 -50.88 -26.24 5.89
C PRO A 559 -49.50 -26.68 5.39
N ARG A 560 -48.51 -25.75 5.35
CA ARG A 560 -47.12 -25.98 4.94
C ARG A 560 -46.18 -25.37 5.94
N LEU A 561 -45.05 -26.05 6.17
CA LEU A 561 -43.99 -25.49 6.99
C LEU A 561 -43.53 -24.16 6.38
N THR A 562 -43.53 -23.11 7.19
CA THR A 562 -43.20 -21.74 6.76
C THR A 562 -42.15 -21.16 7.69
N LEU A 563 -41.07 -20.65 7.09
CA LEU A 563 -39.99 -19.98 7.83
C LEU A 563 -40.27 -18.47 7.94
N VAL A 564 -40.38 -17.98 9.15
CA VAL A 564 -40.55 -16.56 9.47
C VAL A 564 -39.22 -16.00 9.92
N VAL A 565 -38.67 -15.04 9.17
CA VAL A 565 -37.42 -14.37 9.47
C VAL A 565 -37.73 -13.07 10.20
N ALA A 566 -37.26 -12.93 11.42
CA ALA A 566 -37.46 -11.70 12.19
C ALA A 566 -36.65 -10.55 11.60
N ASP A 567 -37.14 -9.31 11.81
CA ASP A 567 -36.48 -8.09 11.37
C ASP A 567 -35.02 -8.06 11.88
N PRO A 568 -34.05 -7.67 11.08
CA PRO A 568 -32.65 -7.56 11.49
C PRO A 568 -32.38 -6.73 12.75
N ASP A 569 -33.26 -5.76 13.03
CA ASP A 569 -33.21 -4.96 14.26
C ASP A 569 -33.80 -5.67 15.47
N THR A 570 -34.50 -6.83 15.28
CA THR A 570 -35.04 -7.66 16.34
C THR A 570 -34.02 -8.70 16.77
N GLU A 571 -33.33 -8.44 17.85
CA GLU A 571 -32.35 -9.34 18.43
C GLU A 571 -32.99 -10.32 19.42
N TRP A 572 -32.55 -11.59 19.38
CA TRP A 572 -32.97 -12.55 20.38
C TRP A 572 -32.42 -12.18 21.76
N THR A 573 -33.30 -11.80 22.63
CA THR A 573 -33.02 -11.63 24.05
C THR A 573 -33.98 -12.54 24.82
N ALA A 574 -33.52 -13.11 25.93
CA ALA A 574 -34.37 -13.94 26.79
C ALA A 574 -35.47 -13.15 27.53
N THR A 575 -35.79 -11.92 27.06
CA THR A 575 -36.81 -11.05 27.68
C THR A 575 -38.21 -11.61 27.47
N SER A 576 -39.06 -11.50 28.49
CA SER A 576 -40.41 -11.99 28.46
C SER A 576 -41.29 -11.34 27.36
N ALA A 577 -41.02 -10.10 26.99
CA ALA A 577 -41.78 -9.36 25.99
C ALA A 577 -41.67 -9.95 24.58
N LEU A 578 -40.41 -10.19 24.08
CA LEU A 578 -40.19 -10.75 22.76
C LEU A 578 -40.70 -12.19 22.67
N ARG A 579 -40.46 -12.98 23.71
CA ARG A 579 -40.97 -14.35 23.78
C ARG A 579 -42.51 -14.39 23.75
N ALA A 580 -43.15 -13.51 24.49
CA ALA A 580 -44.64 -13.36 24.50
C ALA A 580 -45.17 -12.97 23.11
N GLN A 581 -44.49 -12.05 22.42
CA GLN A 581 -44.84 -11.64 21.06
C GLN A 581 -44.73 -12.81 20.06
N ILE A 582 -43.63 -13.54 20.07
CA ILE A 582 -43.41 -14.69 19.18
C ILE A 582 -44.45 -15.78 19.52
N SER A 583 -44.71 -16.06 20.79
CA SER A 583 -45.70 -17.02 21.20
C SER A 583 -47.11 -16.61 20.75
N ASP A 584 -47.47 -15.32 20.89
CA ASP A 584 -48.74 -14.81 20.40
C ASP A 584 -48.89 -14.93 18.90
N TRP A 585 -47.92 -14.44 18.13
CA TRP A 585 -47.96 -14.50 16.65
C TRP A 585 -47.89 -15.93 16.10
N THR A 586 -47.31 -16.87 16.86
CA THR A 586 -47.31 -18.29 16.53
C THR A 586 -48.72 -18.91 16.73
N ARG A 587 -49.45 -18.51 17.76
CA ARG A 587 -50.81 -19.02 18.10
C ARG A 587 -51.92 -18.27 17.40
N ASN A 588 -51.71 -16.99 17.13
CA ASN A 588 -52.75 -16.10 16.62
C ASN A 588 -52.31 -15.45 15.29
N ARG A 589 -53.29 -15.30 14.38
CA ARG A 589 -53.18 -14.46 13.19
C ARG A 589 -53.98 -13.19 13.42
N GLY A 590 -53.29 -12.14 13.88
CA GLY A 590 -53.99 -10.95 14.37
C GLY A 590 -54.86 -11.28 15.59
N LYS A 591 -56.18 -11.14 15.48
CA LYS A 591 -57.16 -11.43 16.57
C LYS A 591 -57.71 -12.86 16.53
N SER A 592 -57.42 -13.64 15.51
CA SER A 592 -57.99 -14.99 15.31
C SER A 592 -56.93 -16.06 15.60
N PRO A 593 -57.31 -17.18 16.30
CA PRO A 593 -56.41 -18.32 16.47
C PRO A 593 -55.98 -18.89 15.11
N ARG A 594 -54.73 -19.35 15.01
CA ARG A 594 -54.21 -20.03 13.83
C ARG A 594 -54.71 -21.46 13.75
N LEU A 595 -55.01 -21.91 12.54
CA LEU A 595 -55.26 -23.30 12.25
C LEU A 595 -54.01 -24.17 12.31
N TYR A 596 -52.87 -23.60 11.95
CA TYR A 596 -51.62 -24.34 11.77
C TYR A 596 -50.43 -23.74 12.56
N PRO A 597 -50.52 -23.59 13.91
CA PRO A 597 -49.45 -22.94 14.71
C PRO A 597 -48.14 -23.72 14.71
N GLY A 598 -48.21 -25.06 14.55
CA GLY A 598 -47.01 -25.91 14.45
C GLY A 598 -46.27 -25.84 13.12
N ALA A 599 -46.91 -25.22 12.08
CA ALA A 599 -46.29 -25.06 10.78
C ALA A 599 -45.30 -23.86 10.72
N LEU A 600 -45.22 -23.03 11.76
CA LEU A 600 -44.32 -21.88 11.78
C LEU A 600 -42.97 -22.23 12.40
N VAL A 601 -41.91 -21.78 11.75
CA VAL A 601 -40.52 -21.82 12.23
C VAL A 601 -40.03 -20.40 12.22
N TRP A 602 -39.59 -19.87 13.33
CA TRP A 602 -38.98 -18.56 13.43
C TRP A 602 -37.46 -18.65 13.34
N CYS A 603 -36.81 -17.64 12.73
CA CYS A 603 -35.37 -17.47 12.81
C CYS A 603 -35.04 -16.04 13.24
N LEU A 604 -34.24 -15.92 14.29
CA LEU A 604 -33.89 -14.65 14.93
C LEU A 604 -32.37 -14.47 15.02
N ARG A 605 -31.95 -13.19 15.05
CA ARG A 605 -30.56 -12.78 15.13
C ARG A 605 -30.06 -12.78 16.59
N LYS A 606 -28.77 -13.11 16.80
CA LYS A 606 -28.06 -12.86 18.06
C LYS A 606 -27.88 -11.34 18.28
N PRO A 607 -27.75 -10.85 19.53
CA PRO A 607 -27.39 -9.46 19.80
C PRO A 607 -26.04 -9.07 19.22
N GLY A 608 -25.91 -7.81 18.77
CA GLY A 608 -24.66 -7.25 18.28
C GLY A 608 -24.82 -6.29 17.11
N ARG A 609 -23.82 -5.43 16.90
CA ARG A 609 -23.80 -4.44 15.82
C ARG A 609 -23.05 -4.90 14.56
N ASP A 610 -22.44 -6.07 14.60
CA ASP A 610 -21.50 -6.55 13.59
C ASP A 610 -22.11 -6.59 12.18
N LEU A 611 -23.35 -7.04 12.03
CA LEU A 611 -24.03 -7.09 10.74
C LEU A 611 -24.17 -5.70 10.10
N ARG A 612 -24.58 -4.71 10.90
CA ARG A 612 -24.70 -3.33 10.45
C ARG A 612 -23.34 -2.79 9.99
N GLU A 613 -22.30 -2.97 10.81
CA GLU A 613 -20.95 -2.48 10.50
C GLU A 613 -20.38 -3.12 9.23
N LYS A 614 -20.59 -4.41 9.03
CA LYS A 614 -20.14 -5.10 7.81
C LYS A 614 -20.89 -4.63 6.57
N VAL A 615 -22.21 -4.40 6.67
CA VAL A 615 -23.00 -3.89 5.54
C VAL A 615 -22.62 -2.43 5.22
N GLU A 616 -22.45 -1.57 6.22
CA GLU A 616 -21.95 -0.20 6.01
C GLU A 616 -20.61 -0.19 5.28
N LEU A 617 -19.70 -1.06 5.68
CA LEU A 617 -18.39 -1.18 5.03
C LEU A 617 -18.52 -1.66 3.58
N ALA A 618 -19.36 -2.66 3.33
CA ALA A 618 -19.59 -3.16 1.97
C ALA A 618 -20.22 -2.09 1.06
N LEU A 619 -21.19 -1.32 1.57
CA LEU A 619 -21.80 -0.21 0.84
C LEU A 619 -20.78 0.89 0.51
N ALA A 620 -19.92 1.23 1.49
CA ALA A 620 -18.86 2.23 1.29
C ALA A 620 -17.87 1.79 0.22
N TRP A 621 -17.40 0.55 0.25
CA TRP A 621 -16.52 0.00 -0.78
C TRP A 621 -17.18 -0.04 -2.16
N LYS A 622 -18.44 -0.42 -2.26
CA LYS A 622 -19.21 -0.39 -3.52
C LYS A 622 -19.34 1.02 -4.09
N ARG A 623 -19.60 1.99 -3.23
CA ARG A 623 -19.71 3.41 -3.62
C ARG A 623 -18.40 3.91 -4.17
N VAL A 624 -17.29 3.65 -3.47
CA VAL A 624 -15.94 3.99 -3.93
C VAL A 624 -15.60 3.31 -5.25
N ALA A 625 -15.91 2.02 -5.40
CA ALA A 625 -15.66 1.30 -6.64
C ALA A 625 -16.42 1.89 -7.83
N ARG A 626 -17.66 2.35 -7.61
CA ARG A 626 -18.45 3.05 -8.63
C ARG A 626 -17.84 4.40 -8.98
N GLU A 627 -17.47 5.20 -7.97
CA GLU A 627 -16.87 6.53 -8.17
C GLU A 627 -15.49 6.47 -8.86
N VAL A 628 -14.74 5.40 -8.67
CA VAL A 628 -13.49 5.14 -9.42
C VAL A 628 -13.78 4.72 -10.86
N ALA A 629 -14.83 3.92 -11.08
CA ALA A 629 -15.20 3.43 -12.40
C ALA A 629 -15.76 4.55 -13.31
N ASP A 630 -16.58 5.45 -12.75
CA ASP A 630 -17.19 6.58 -13.46
C ASP A 630 -16.31 7.84 -13.48
N GLY A 631 -15.13 7.81 -12.83
CA GLY A 631 -14.17 8.92 -12.81
C GLY A 631 -14.54 10.07 -11.86
N THR A 632 -15.59 9.94 -11.07
CA THR A 632 -16.04 10.97 -10.11
C THR A 632 -15.00 11.13 -8.98
N LEU A 633 -14.35 10.05 -8.59
CA LEU A 633 -13.20 10.08 -7.69
C LEU A 633 -11.94 10.39 -8.52
N GLY A 634 -11.71 11.65 -8.84
CA GLY A 634 -10.56 12.06 -9.64
C GLY A 634 -9.25 11.52 -9.08
N GLY A 635 -8.44 10.88 -9.92
CA GLY A 635 -7.13 10.36 -9.56
C GLY A 635 -6.62 9.31 -10.53
N ASP A 636 -5.30 9.20 -10.66
CA ASP A 636 -4.64 8.14 -11.42
C ASP A 636 -4.60 6.85 -10.59
N PHE A 637 -5.73 6.14 -10.56
CA PHE A 637 -5.78 4.78 -10.04
C PHE A 637 -5.22 3.85 -11.10
N ASP A 638 -4.11 3.20 -10.80
CA ASP A 638 -3.51 2.25 -11.71
C ASP A 638 -4.33 0.94 -11.79
N LYS A 639 -3.91 0.04 -12.67
CA LYS A 639 -4.62 -1.24 -12.88
C LYS A 639 -4.62 -2.11 -11.62
N ASN A 640 -3.56 -2.03 -10.81
CA ASN A 640 -3.42 -2.80 -9.58
C ASN A 640 -4.31 -2.22 -8.47
N ASP A 641 -4.34 -0.88 -8.32
CA ASP A 641 -5.26 -0.21 -7.41
C ASP A 641 -6.72 -0.59 -7.66
N ARG A 642 -7.13 -0.65 -8.94
CA ARG A 642 -8.50 -1.06 -9.33
C ARG A 642 -8.78 -2.54 -9.05
N ALA A 643 -7.80 -3.42 -9.26
CA ALA A 643 -7.93 -4.84 -8.94
C ALA A 643 -8.05 -5.07 -7.43
N ASP A 644 -7.23 -4.39 -6.63
CA ASP A 644 -7.29 -4.43 -5.18
C ASP A 644 -8.61 -3.88 -4.65
N LEU A 645 -9.12 -2.81 -5.25
CA LEU A 645 -10.42 -2.25 -4.91
C LEU A 645 -11.55 -3.27 -5.12
N GLN A 646 -11.56 -3.96 -6.27
CA GLN A 646 -12.56 -5.00 -6.54
C GLN A 646 -12.43 -6.20 -5.60
N ALA A 647 -11.22 -6.56 -5.18
CA ALA A 647 -11.01 -7.56 -4.16
C ALA A 647 -11.60 -7.12 -2.81
N LYS A 648 -11.36 -5.88 -2.39
CA LYS A 648 -11.92 -5.32 -1.15
C LYS A 648 -13.44 -5.25 -1.15
N VAL A 649 -14.06 -4.94 -2.28
CA VAL A 649 -15.53 -4.98 -2.44
C VAL A 649 -16.03 -6.40 -2.19
N ARG A 650 -15.43 -7.41 -2.84
CA ARG A 650 -15.83 -8.80 -2.65
C ARG A 650 -15.65 -9.29 -1.22
N ASP A 651 -14.49 -9.00 -0.62
CA ASP A 651 -14.19 -9.36 0.77
C ASP A 651 -15.21 -8.76 1.74
N ALA A 652 -15.58 -7.49 1.54
CA ALA A 652 -16.57 -6.81 2.38
C ALA A 652 -17.99 -7.37 2.20
N GLU A 653 -18.37 -7.71 0.97
CA GLU A 653 -19.66 -8.36 0.69
C GLU A 653 -19.73 -9.76 1.30
N GLU A 654 -18.65 -10.54 1.19
CA GLU A 654 -18.57 -11.88 1.78
C GLU A 654 -18.61 -11.79 3.31
N ALA A 655 -17.87 -10.84 3.90
CA ALA A 655 -17.92 -10.60 5.34
C ALA A 655 -19.33 -10.18 5.84
N ALA A 656 -20.08 -9.41 5.06
CA ALA A 656 -21.45 -9.05 5.39
C ALA A 656 -22.41 -10.25 5.30
N LYS A 657 -22.22 -11.12 4.28
CA LYS A 657 -22.97 -12.40 4.17
C LYS A 657 -22.64 -13.33 5.32
N ASP A 658 -21.38 -13.48 5.65
CA ASP A 658 -20.95 -14.35 6.76
C ASP A 658 -21.53 -13.89 8.09
N GLU A 659 -21.61 -12.56 8.31
CA GLU A 659 -22.22 -12.04 9.53
C GLU A 659 -23.74 -12.22 9.54
N ALA A 660 -24.41 -12.15 8.38
CA ALA A 660 -25.82 -12.53 8.30
C ALA A 660 -26.02 -14.02 8.66
N TRP A 661 -25.14 -14.90 8.18
CA TRP A 661 -25.16 -16.33 8.48
C TRP A 661 -24.83 -16.65 9.94
N GLY A 662 -23.83 -16.02 10.50
CA GLY A 662 -23.46 -16.16 11.92
C GLY A 662 -24.43 -15.44 12.86
N GLY A 663 -25.05 -14.38 12.37
CA GLY A 663 -25.97 -13.53 13.11
C GLY A 663 -27.33 -14.17 13.32
N TYR A 664 -27.97 -14.76 12.29
CA TYR A 664 -29.26 -15.46 12.42
C TYR A 664 -29.01 -16.87 12.98
N ARG A 665 -29.02 -16.93 14.30
CA ARG A 665 -28.52 -18.07 15.07
C ARG A 665 -29.62 -18.87 15.81
N PHE A 666 -30.77 -18.27 16.08
CA PHE A 666 -31.82 -18.93 16.89
C PHE A 666 -33.02 -19.32 16.04
N ALA A 667 -33.31 -20.63 15.98
CA ALA A 667 -34.54 -21.13 15.42
C ALA A 667 -35.56 -21.40 16.56
N ILE A 668 -36.80 -20.99 16.40
CA ILE A 668 -37.83 -21.13 17.41
C ILE A 668 -39.08 -21.79 16.78
N VAL A 669 -39.61 -22.77 17.45
CA VAL A 669 -40.82 -23.50 17.03
C VAL A 669 -41.82 -23.65 18.18
N ALA A 670 -43.11 -23.81 17.85
CA ALA A 670 -44.10 -24.17 18.82
C ALA A 670 -43.78 -25.53 19.46
N ASP A 671 -43.86 -25.62 20.78
CA ASP A 671 -43.67 -26.86 21.55
C ASP A 671 -44.68 -26.90 22.70
N GLY A 672 -45.57 -27.89 22.67
CA GLY A 672 -46.59 -28.04 23.69
C GLY A 672 -46.05 -28.40 25.09
N GLN A 673 -44.76 -28.79 25.20
CA GLN A 673 -44.12 -29.12 26.46
C GLN A 673 -43.28 -27.97 27.03
N GLY A 674 -43.01 -26.91 26.24
CA GLY A 674 -42.27 -25.72 26.68
C GLY A 674 -43.11 -24.89 27.67
N ALA A 675 -42.46 -24.27 28.66
CA ALA A 675 -43.14 -23.45 29.69
C ALA A 675 -43.96 -22.28 29.12
N ASP A 676 -43.56 -21.76 27.97
CA ASP A 676 -44.20 -20.68 27.18
C ASP A 676 -44.75 -21.17 25.84
N GLY A 677 -44.72 -22.48 25.59
CA GLY A 677 -45.15 -23.12 24.35
C GLY A 677 -44.19 -22.96 23.20
N LEU A 678 -42.90 -22.65 23.47
CA LEU A 678 -41.84 -22.48 22.47
C LEU A 678 -40.60 -23.32 22.81
N LYS A 679 -40.01 -23.93 21.79
CA LYS A 679 -38.66 -24.53 21.85
C LYS A 679 -37.68 -23.68 21.05
N ILE A 680 -36.55 -23.40 21.66
CA ILE A 680 -35.46 -22.59 21.06
C ILE A 680 -34.31 -23.52 20.70
N ILE A 681 -33.78 -23.38 19.51
CA ILE A 681 -32.67 -24.16 18.95
C ILE A 681 -31.56 -23.21 18.58
N ASP A 682 -30.38 -23.44 19.11
CA ASP A 682 -29.19 -22.72 18.72
C ASP A 682 -28.56 -23.37 17.47
N LEU A 683 -28.56 -22.66 16.35
CA LEU A 683 -28.00 -23.14 15.08
C LEU A 683 -26.45 -23.19 15.10
N GLY A 684 -25.80 -22.65 16.13
CA GLY A 684 -24.35 -22.60 16.23
C GLY A 684 -23.72 -21.54 15.29
N ALA A 685 -22.42 -21.71 15.00
CA ALA A 685 -21.71 -20.88 14.04
C ALA A 685 -22.06 -21.27 12.60
N GLY A 686 -22.35 -20.30 11.73
CA GLY A 686 -22.64 -20.51 10.30
C GLY A 686 -21.72 -19.68 9.43
N HIS A 687 -21.48 -20.15 8.21
CA HIS A 687 -20.63 -19.51 7.22
C HIS A 687 -21.28 -19.57 5.84
N SER A 688 -21.24 -18.48 5.06
CA SER A 688 -21.89 -18.39 3.76
C SER A 688 -21.27 -19.29 2.68
N SER A 689 -20.06 -19.77 2.94
CA SER A 689 -19.31 -20.69 2.05
C SER A 689 -19.68 -22.17 2.19
N SER A 690 -20.64 -22.52 3.08
CA SER A 690 -20.96 -23.92 3.39
C SER A 690 -21.68 -24.68 2.26
N GLY A 691 -22.08 -24.02 1.16
CA GLY A 691 -22.83 -24.64 0.06
C GLY A 691 -24.32 -24.87 0.36
N GLU A 692 -24.74 -24.72 1.61
CA GLU A 692 -26.13 -24.79 2.05
C GLU A 692 -26.81 -23.42 1.92
N SER A 693 -28.13 -23.37 2.07
CA SER A 693 -28.88 -22.13 2.24
C SER A 693 -29.15 -21.88 3.73
N LEU A 694 -29.41 -20.62 4.12
CA LEU A 694 -29.84 -20.33 5.50
C LEU A 694 -31.13 -21.08 5.85
N CYS A 695 -32.06 -21.17 4.91
CA CYS A 695 -33.26 -22.00 5.06
C CYS A 695 -32.91 -23.49 5.27
N GLY A 696 -32.00 -24.03 4.45
CA GLY A 696 -31.53 -25.42 4.58
C GLY A 696 -30.88 -25.70 5.94
N ARG A 697 -30.08 -24.75 6.45
CA ARG A 697 -29.46 -24.86 7.78
C ARG A 697 -30.52 -24.91 8.92
N VAL A 698 -31.55 -24.09 8.85
CA VAL A 698 -32.64 -24.17 9.83
C VAL A 698 -33.34 -25.52 9.76
N LEU A 699 -33.63 -26.03 8.57
CA LEU A 699 -34.26 -27.34 8.39
C LEU A 699 -33.37 -28.49 8.87
N ALA A 700 -32.08 -28.42 8.60
CA ALA A 700 -31.11 -29.42 9.09
C ALA A 700 -31.07 -29.45 10.62
N ALA A 701 -31.06 -28.29 11.27
CA ALA A 701 -31.13 -28.22 12.74
C ALA A 701 -32.44 -28.79 13.31
N LEU A 702 -33.57 -28.52 12.68
CA LEU A 702 -34.84 -29.13 13.08
C LEU A 702 -34.84 -30.66 12.93
N LYS A 703 -34.21 -31.19 11.90
CA LYS A 703 -34.03 -32.65 11.69
C LYS A 703 -33.14 -33.26 12.75
N SER A 704 -31.99 -32.64 13.04
CA SER A 704 -31.06 -33.13 14.08
C SER A 704 -31.67 -33.16 15.47
N GLU A 705 -32.57 -32.25 15.77
CA GLU A 705 -33.34 -32.18 17.02
C GLU A 705 -34.60 -33.07 17.00
N ALA A 706 -34.81 -33.89 15.96
CA ALA A 706 -35.99 -34.73 15.76
C ALA A 706 -37.35 -33.98 15.79
N LEU A 707 -37.34 -32.71 15.37
CA LEU A 707 -38.52 -31.83 15.30
C LEU A 707 -39.11 -31.74 13.89
N LEU A 708 -38.43 -32.30 12.92
CA LEU A 708 -38.82 -32.32 11.52
C LEU A 708 -38.48 -33.68 10.89
N ASN A 709 -39.41 -34.27 10.18
CA ASN A 709 -39.24 -35.47 9.40
C ASN A 709 -39.47 -35.18 7.90
N GLU A 710 -38.76 -35.90 7.04
CA GLU A 710 -38.99 -35.82 5.58
C GLU A 710 -40.05 -36.78 5.09
N SER A 711 -40.30 -37.85 5.86
CA SER A 711 -41.24 -38.88 5.53
C SER A 711 -41.87 -39.45 6.80
N VAL A 712 -42.93 -40.21 6.64
CA VAL A 712 -43.64 -40.93 7.75
C VAL A 712 -43.84 -42.38 7.38
N GLY A 713 -43.62 -43.27 8.34
CA GLY A 713 -43.88 -44.70 8.19
C GLY A 713 -45.22 -45.10 8.78
N ALA A 714 -45.82 -46.19 8.30
CA ALA A 714 -47.08 -46.72 8.84
C ALA A 714 -47.01 -47.00 10.35
N GLY A 715 -45.89 -47.57 10.80
CA GLY A 715 -45.67 -47.85 12.23
C GLY A 715 -45.56 -46.59 13.10
N TYR A 716 -45.16 -45.42 12.56
CA TYR A 716 -45.18 -44.17 13.29
C TYR A 716 -46.63 -43.69 13.51
N ILE A 717 -47.48 -43.73 12.46
CA ILE A 717 -48.90 -43.37 12.56
C ILE A 717 -49.61 -44.32 13.54
N GLU A 718 -49.36 -45.62 13.45
CA GLU A 718 -49.99 -46.61 14.32
C GLU A 718 -49.62 -46.41 15.81
N ARG A 719 -48.35 -46.10 16.12
CA ARG A 719 -47.91 -45.86 17.51
C ARG A 719 -48.53 -44.55 18.06
N ASN A 720 -48.73 -43.54 17.24
CA ASN A 720 -49.21 -42.23 17.62
C ASN A 720 -50.71 -42.05 17.34
N TRP A 721 -51.41 -43.15 17.09
CA TRP A 721 -52.88 -43.13 16.95
C TRP A 721 -53.56 -42.58 18.18
N PRO A 722 -54.40 -41.53 18.07
CA PRO A 722 -55.03 -40.92 19.24
C PRO A 722 -55.79 -41.94 20.08
N PRO A 723 -55.60 -41.99 21.42
CA PRO A 723 -56.26 -42.97 22.28
C PRO A 723 -57.78 -42.97 22.14
N ALA A 724 -58.36 -41.80 21.95
CA ALA A 724 -59.85 -41.67 21.79
C ALA A 724 -60.39 -42.31 20.51
N LEU A 725 -59.50 -42.41 19.44
CA LEU A 725 -59.85 -42.99 18.14
C LEU A 725 -59.47 -44.47 18.01
N LYS A 726 -58.73 -45.02 18.98
CA LYS A 726 -58.25 -46.43 18.93
C LYS A 726 -59.37 -47.41 18.96
N ALA A 727 -60.43 -47.15 19.74
CA ALA A 727 -61.60 -48.03 19.85
C ALA A 727 -62.42 -48.07 18.57
N GLU A 728 -62.53 -46.94 17.89
CA GLU A 728 -63.17 -46.80 16.60
C GLU A 728 -62.40 -47.34 15.44
N GLY A 729 -61.08 -47.38 15.57
CA GLY A 729 -60.07 -47.81 14.55
C GLY A 729 -60.06 -46.99 13.30
N ALA A 730 -60.52 -45.76 13.34
CA ALA A 730 -60.66 -44.81 12.25
C ALA A 730 -60.13 -43.45 12.66
N TRP A 731 -59.29 -42.81 11.80
CA TRP A 731 -58.78 -41.48 12.01
C TRP A 731 -59.15 -40.59 10.80
N PRO A 732 -59.95 -39.51 11.00
CA PRO A 732 -60.25 -38.57 9.91
C PRO A 732 -58.97 -38.03 9.30
N LEU A 733 -58.80 -38.05 7.98
CA LEU A 733 -57.56 -37.57 7.35
C LEU A 733 -57.29 -36.09 7.61
N ALA A 734 -58.34 -35.28 7.69
CA ALA A 734 -58.20 -33.87 8.09
C ALA A 734 -57.58 -33.74 9.50
N SER A 735 -57.96 -34.59 10.47
CA SER A 735 -57.44 -34.62 11.83
C SER A 735 -56.03 -35.19 11.87
N LEU A 736 -55.71 -36.20 11.08
CA LEU A 736 -54.35 -36.74 10.95
C LEU A 736 -53.40 -35.66 10.43
N ARG A 737 -53.75 -34.98 9.34
CA ARG A 737 -52.99 -33.86 8.80
C ARG A 737 -52.78 -32.76 9.85
N GLN A 738 -53.85 -32.37 10.53
CA GLN A 738 -53.81 -31.36 11.57
C GLN A 738 -52.88 -31.71 12.72
N SER A 739 -52.67 -32.98 13.05
CA SER A 739 -51.77 -33.44 14.11
C SER A 739 -50.30 -33.15 13.75
N PHE A 740 -49.94 -33.12 12.50
CA PHE A 740 -48.60 -32.71 12.03
C PHE A 740 -48.43 -31.19 11.96
N LEU A 741 -49.52 -30.43 11.95
CA LEU A 741 -49.52 -28.97 11.77
C LEU A 741 -49.77 -28.18 13.05
N ASN A 742 -50.26 -28.84 14.12
CA ASN A 742 -50.53 -28.23 15.44
C ASN A 742 -49.43 -28.54 16.49
N GLY A 743 -48.43 -29.39 16.13
CA GLY A 743 -47.37 -29.78 17.02
C GLY A 743 -47.66 -31.07 17.84
N ALA A 744 -48.77 -31.75 17.64
CA ALA A 744 -49.04 -33.02 18.29
C ALA A 744 -48.16 -34.17 17.77
N LEU A 745 -47.80 -34.11 16.47
CA LEU A 745 -46.83 -35.01 15.83
C LEU A 745 -45.64 -34.23 15.32
N THR A 746 -44.52 -34.92 15.09
CA THR A 746 -43.30 -34.35 14.49
C THR A 746 -43.63 -33.74 13.13
N ARG A 747 -43.19 -32.49 12.90
CA ARG A 747 -43.44 -31.72 11.68
C ARG A 747 -42.99 -32.45 10.42
N LEU A 748 -43.73 -32.23 9.32
CA LEU A 748 -43.33 -32.57 7.95
C LEU A 748 -43.08 -31.31 7.16
N VAL A 749 -42.19 -31.38 6.17
CA VAL A 749 -41.87 -30.24 5.30
C VAL A 749 -43.10 -29.80 4.51
N ASP A 750 -43.76 -30.76 3.86
CA ASP A 750 -45.02 -30.60 3.15
C ASP A 750 -45.94 -31.77 3.58
N PRO A 751 -46.77 -31.59 4.64
CA PRO A 751 -47.60 -32.63 5.12
C PRO A 751 -48.60 -33.17 4.08
N ASP A 752 -49.11 -32.31 3.22
CA ASP A 752 -50.08 -32.71 2.21
C ASP A 752 -49.47 -33.62 1.18
N ALA A 753 -48.31 -33.27 0.62
CA ALA A 753 -47.61 -34.06 -0.35
C ALA A 753 -47.07 -35.40 0.23
N VAL A 754 -46.49 -35.35 1.44
CA VAL A 754 -45.91 -36.52 2.11
C VAL A 754 -47.03 -37.50 2.52
N LEU A 755 -48.10 -37.00 3.16
CA LEU A 755 -49.18 -37.87 3.61
C LEU A 755 -49.96 -38.48 2.44
N LYS A 756 -50.27 -37.72 1.39
CA LYS A 756 -50.89 -38.26 0.19
C LYS A 756 -50.11 -39.42 -0.41
N SER A 757 -48.82 -39.20 -0.65
CA SER A 757 -47.92 -40.20 -1.19
C SER A 757 -47.84 -41.46 -0.30
N LYS A 758 -47.68 -41.25 1.02
CA LYS A 758 -47.49 -42.36 1.95
C LYS A 758 -48.78 -43.11 2.28
N ILE A 759 -49.95 -42.45 2.33
CA ILE A 759 -51.21 -43.10 2.51
C ILE A 759 -51.54 -44.01 1.34
N VAL A 760 -51.31 -43.54 0.11
CA VAL A 760 -51.41 -44.41 -1.11
C VAL A 760 -50.56 -45.66 -0.99
N GLU A 761 -49.32 -45.50 -0.55
CA GLU A 761 -48.38 -46.62 -0.31
C GLU A 761 -48.91 -47.55 0.77
N PHE A 762 -49.36 -47.01 1.91
CA PHE A 762 -49.87 -47.84 3.04
C PHE A 762 -51.12 -48.58 2.73
N VAL A 763 -52.05 -47.96 1.96
CA VAL A 763 -53.30 -48.62 1.52
C VAL A 763 -52.99 -49.73 0.55
N ARG A 764 -52.12 -49.49 -0.41
CA ARG A 764 -51.65 -50.50 -1.36
C ARG A 764 -51.02 -51.73 -0.69
N ASN A 765 -50.18 -51.45 0.34
CA ASN A 765 -49.48 -52.50 1.09
C ASN A 765 -50.40 -53.21 2.09
N GLY A 766 -51.63 -52.72 2.31
CA GLY A 766 -52.56 -53.27 3.29
C GLY A 766 -52.13 -52.98 4.76
N ASP A 767 -51.34 -51.91 4.98
CA ASP A 767 -51.05 -51.41 6.34
C ASP A 767 -52.21 -50.65 6.95
N PHE A 768 -52.99 -49.95 6.13
CA PHE A 768 -54.20 -49.19 6.49
C PHE A 768 -55.26 -49.34 5.40
N GLY A 769 -56.54 -49.13 5.75
CA GLY A 769 -57.60 -48.95 4.81
C GLY A 769 -58.03 -47.50 4.63
N LEU A 770 -58.64 -47.15 3.52
CA LEU A 770 -59.23 -45.84 3.25
C LEU A 770 -60.74 -45.95 3.13
N ALA A 771 -61.50 -45.14 3.84
CA ALA A 771 -62.92 -45.09 3.86
C ALA A 771 -63.45 -43.69 3.52
N SER A 772 -64.58 -43.58 2.81
CA SER A 772 -65.27 -42.34 2.51
C SER A 772 -66.59 -42.32 3.24
N GLY A 773 -66.69 -41.61 4.37
CA GLY A 773 -67.94 -41.46 5.14
C GLY A 773 -68.26 -42.58 6.09
N LYS A 774 -69.28 -42.32 6.93
CA LYS A 774 -69.95 -43.30 7.79
C LYS A 774 -71.34 -43.63 7.29
N ARG A 775 -71.72 -44.91 7.36
CA ARG A 775 -73.01 -45.33 7.04
C ARG A 775 -74.04 -45.00 8.16
N ALA A 776 -75.32 -45.15 7.92
CA ALA A 776 -76.41 -44.87 8.90
C ALA A 776 -76.27 -45.72 10.16
N ASP A 777 -75.70 -46.93 10.07
CA ASP A 777 -75.41 -47.84 11.18
C ASP A 777 -74.16 -47.47 11.99
N GLY A 778 -73.44 -46.40 11.56
CA GLY A 778 -72.20 -45.99 12.18
C GLY A 778 -70.90 -46.69 11.68
N SER A 779 -71.08 -47.70 10.78
CA SER A 779 -69.86 -48.36 10.12
C SER A 779 -69.28 -47.46 9.07
N PHE A 780 -67.94 -47.70 8.78
CA PHE A 780 -67.25 -46.94 7.77
C PHE A 780 -67.44 -47.55 6.36
N GLU A 781 -67.53 -46.71 5.35
CA GLU A 781 -67.58 -47.15 3.98
C GLU A 781 -66.19 -47.37 3.49
N LEU A 782 -65.67 -48.63 3.56
CA LEU A 782 -64.39 -49.00 3.10
C LEU A 782 -64.34 -48.89 1.55
N ARG A 783 -63.32 -48.17 1.01
CA ARG A 783 -63.12 -47.95 -0.41
C ARG A 783 -61.92 -48.73 -0.91
N TRP A 784 -60.79 -48.62 -0.20
CA TRP A 784 -59.56 -49.27 -0.63
C TRP A 784 -58.85 -49.90 0.57
N PHE A 785 -58.30 -51.11 0.33
CA PHE A 785 -57.46 -51.85 1.27
C PHE A 785 -56.77 -53.00 0.56
N GLY A 786 -55.32 -52.96 0.51
CA GLY A 786 -54.53 -53.94 -0.16
C GLY A 786 -54.58 -53.84 -1.70
N GLU A 787 -54.92 -52.69 -2.21
CA GLU A 787 -55.05 -52.40 -3.64
C GLU A 787 -54.57 -50.99 -3.99
N PRO A 788 -54.23 -50.73 -5.25
CA PRO A 788 -53.78 -49.37 -5.66
C PRO A 788 -54.91 -48.36 -5.53
N VAL A 789 -54.61 -47.16 -4.98
CA VAL A 789 -55.49 -46.04 -4.83
C VAL A 789 -54.92 -44.80 -5.53
N GLY A 790 -55.78 -43.96 -6.09
CA GLY A 790 -55.35 -42.68 -6.72
C GLY A 790 -55.03 -41.64 -5.66
N HIS A 791 -54.09 -40.73 -5.97
CA HIS A 791 -53.71 -39.61 -5.06
C HIS A 791 -54.88 -38.64 -4.80
N GLU A 792 -55.82 -38.53 -5.71
CA GLU A 792 -57.06 -37.74 -5.64
C GLU A 792 -58.01 -38.25 -4.56
N GLU A 793 -58.00 -39.53 -4.25
CA GLU A 793 -58.86 -40.17 -3.29
C GLU A 793 -58.40 -39.89 -1.84
N VAL A 794 -57.14 -39.54 -1.67
CA VAL A 794 -56.57 -39.12 -0.38
C VAL A 794 -56.83 -37.63 -0.16
N ALA A 795 -58.11 -37.32 0.18
CA ALA A 795 -58.53 -35.96 0.47
C ALA A 795 -58.51 -35.69 1.96
N PHE A 796 -57.96 -34.52 2.36
CA PHE A 796 -57.89 -34.10 3.77
C PHE A 796 -59.18 -33.43 4.22
N GLU A 797 -60.30 -34.18 4.09
CA GLU A 797 -61.63 -33.76 4.47
C GLU A 797 -62.11 -34.55 5.68
N SER A 798 -63.13 -34.03 6.37
CA SER A 798 -63.62 -34.65 7.59
C SER A 798 -64.37 -35.97 7.33
N GLY A 799 -64.79 -36.18 6.09
CA GLY A 799 -65.55 -37.39 5.70
C GLY A 799 -64.64 -38.53 5.15
N VAL A 800 -63.34 -38.33 5.07
CA VAL A 800 -62.36 -39.34 4.62
C VAL A 800 -61.52 -39.85 5.81
N PHE A 801 -61.50 -41.15 6.00
CA PHE A 801 -60.90 -41.79 7.16
C PHE A 801 -59.76 -42.77 6.78
N LEU A 802 -58.67 -42.71 7.53
CA LEU A 802 -57.67 -43.77 7.55
C LEU A 802 -58.14 -44.82 8.57
N LEU A 803 -58.25 -46.09 8.13
CA LEU A 803 -58.66 -47.19 8.99
C LEU A 803 -57.49 -48.03 9.43
N ARG A 804 -57.46 -48.46 10.68
CA ARG A 804 -56.47 -49.45 11.13
C ARG A 804 -56.68 -50.77 10.38
N LYS A 805 -55.61 -51.50 10.21
CA LYS A 805 -55.60 -52.80 9.49
C LYS A 805 -56.72 -53.74 9.97
N ALA A 806 -56.84 -53.95 11.27
CA ALA A 806 -57.89 -54.81 11.86
C ALA A 806 -59.32 -54.36 11.52
N THR A 807 -59.61 -53.06 11.52
CA THR A 807 -60.88 -52.46 11.16
C THR A 807 -61.17 -52.63 9.68
N ALA A 808 -60.18 -52.44 8.81
CA ALA A 808 -60.34 -52.60 7.35
C ALA A 808 -60.49 -54.07 6.97
N GLU A 809 -59.81 -54.98 7.62
CA GLU A 809 -59.99 -56.41 7.46
C GLU A 809 -61.40 -56.88 7.91
N ALA A 810 -61.89 -56.42 9.04
CA ALA A 810 -63.23 -56.71 9.53
C ALA A 810 -64.30 -56.22 8.56
N LEU A 811 -64.20 -54.99 8.05
CA LEU A 811 -65.15 -54.42 7.07
C LEU A 811 -65.03 -55.11 5.69
N ARG A 812 -63.89 -55.66 5.32
CA ARG A 812 -63.71 -56.43 4.08
C ARG A 812 -64.29 -57.84 4.15
N ALA A 813 -64.28 -58.45 5.33
CA ALA A 813 -64.78 -59.80 5.56
C ALA A 813 -66.30 -59.86 5.57
N GLY A 814 -66.98 -58.76 5.74
CA GLY A 814 -68.48 -58.73 5.80
C GLY A 814 -69.05 -59.40 7.09
N PRO A 815 -70.36 -59.30 7.42
CA PRO A 815 -70.92 -59.99 8.56
C PRO A 815 -70.80 -61.51 8.31
N PRO A 816 -70.55 -62.35 9.36
CA PRO A 816 -70.46 -63.82 9.20
C PRO A 816 -71.73 -64.37 8.62
N ALA A 817 -71.67 -65.17 7.53
CA ALA A 817 -72.74 -65.99 6.99
C ALA A 817 -73.03 -67.12 8.01
N GLU A 818 -74.28 -67.27 8.43
CA GLU A 818 -74.74 -68.42 9.23
C GLU A 818 -74.49 -69.71 8.45
N THR A 819 -73.73 -70.61 9.07
CA THR A 819 -73.46 -72.02 8.60
C THR A 819 -74.53 -72.96 9.06
N GLU A 820 -75.23 -73.67 8.15
CA GLU A 820 -75.71 -75.00 8.44
C GLU A 820 -74.83 -76.09 7.85
N PRO A 821 -74.80 -77.33 8.49
CA PRO A 821 -73.71 -78.28 8.22
C PRO A 821 -74.14 -79.47 7.33
N THR A 822 -73.28 -80.02 6.53
CA THR A 822 -73.27 -81.41 6.23
C THR A 822 -71.99 -81.98 5.55
N SER A 823 -71.41 -82.94 6.26
CA SER A 823 -70.76 -84.23 5.87
C SER A 823 -69.61 -84.33 4.91
N ASP A 824 -68.62 -84.89 5.54
CA ASP A 824 -67.48 -85.68 4.96
C ASP A 824 -67.94 -86.87 4.01
N PRO A 825 -67.09 -87.61 3.28
CA PRO A 825 -65.69 -87.92 3.53
C PRO A 825 -64.78 -88.27 2.29
N THR A 826 -63.53 -88.41 2.55
CA THR A 826 -62.48 -89.35 2.02
C THR A 826 -62.02 -89.17 0.57
N THR A 827 -60.73 -89.01 0.32
CA THR A 827 -59.66 -90.03 0.21
C THR A 827 -58.37 -89.40 -0.30
N THR A 828 -57.28 -89.70 0.30
CA THR A 828 -55.91 -89.71 -0.18
C THR A 828 -55.69 -90.71 -1.34
N PRO A 829 -54.73 -90.74 -2.17
CA PRO A 829 -53.23 -90.68 -1.87
C PRO A 829 -52.31 -90.07 -2.93
N THR A 830 -51.16 -89.91 -2.46
CA THR A 830 -49.81 -89.70 -3.09
C THR A 830 -49.47 -90.77 -4.15
N PRO A 831 -48.37 -90.78 -4.98
CA PRO A 831 -47.14 -90.06 -5.00
C PRO A 831 -46.55 -89.70 -6.38
N GLY A 832 -45.52 -88.97 -6.38
CA GLY A 832 -44.41 -88.63 -7.25
C GLY A 832 -44.05 -89.50 -8.53
N PRO A 833 -43.00 -89.27 -9.25
CA PRO A 833 -41.71 -88.64 -8.89
C PRO A 833 -40.95 -87.86 -10.03
N ALA A 834 -39.81 -87.30 -9.63
CA ALA A 834 -38.49 -87.12 -10.33
C ALA A 834 -38.24 -86.07 -11.44
N ALA A 835 -37.44 -85.18 -11.10
CA ALA A 835 -36.08 -84.65 -11.56
C ALA A 835 -35.66 -84.88 -13.06
N PRO A 836 -34.63 -84.27 -13.59
CA PRO A 836 -33.46 -83.60 -12.96
C PRO A 836 -32.83 -82.32 -13.60
N THR A 837 -31.82 -81.86 -12.86
CA THR A 837 -30.53 -81.18 -13.26
C THR A 837 -30.52 -79.74 -13.73
N GLY A 838 -29.93 -78.90 -13.17
CA GLY A 838 -28.79 -78.32 -12.52
C GLY A 838 -27.88 -77.55 -13.43
N PRO A 839 -26.88 -76.76 -13.08
CA PRO A 839 -26.40 -76.43 -11.74
C PRO A 839 -26.02 -74.93 -11.50
N GLY A 840 -25.88 -74.55 -10.29
CA GLY A 840 -24.76 -73.82 -9.73
C GLY A 840 -24.80 -72.29 -9.76
N SER A 841 -24.91 -71.70 -8.60
CA SER A 841 -23.78 -71.31 -7.72
C SER A 841 -24.28 -70.64 -6.45
N GLU A 842 -23.66 -71.08 -5.36
CA GLU A 842 -23.88 -70.64 -3.99
C GLU A 842 -23.51 -69.15 -3.76
N PRO A 843 -24.05 -68.49 -2.77
CA PRO A 843 -23.54 -67.25 -2.25
C PRO A 843 -22.43 -67.53 -1.23
N SER A 844 -21.27 -66.91 -1.42
CA SER A 844 -20.16 -66.89 -0.46
C SER A 844 -20.27 -65.70 0.49
N PRO A 845 -19.69 -65.86 1.69
CA PRO A 845 -19.98 -64.93 2.80
C PRO A 845 -19.17 -63.63 2.78
N GLU A 846 -19.66 -62.64 3.52
CA GLU A 846 -18.93 -61.41 3.87
C GLU A 846 -17.53 -61.72 4.44
N PRO A 847 -16.50 -60.99 4.02
CA PRO A 847 -15.25 -60.93 4.76
C PRO A 847 -15.13 -59.65 5.59
N GLU A 848 -14.68 -59.87 6.82
CA GLU A 848 -14.20 -58.87 7.79
C GLU A 848 -13.19 -57.86 7.21
N PRO A 849 -13.00 -56.69 7.84
CA PRO A 849 -12.17 -55.62 7.31
C PRO A 849 -10.69 -55.94 7.41
N LYS A 850 -10.04 -56.17 6.30
CA LYS A 850 -8.58 -56.15 6.20
C LYS A 850 -8.09 -54.72 5.99
N SER A 851 -7.18 -54.27 6.87
CA SER A 851 -6.36 -53.08 6.75
C SER A 851 -5.49 -53.19 5.49
N GLY A 852 -5.95 -52.55 4.41
CA GLY A 852 -5.22 -52.45 3.14
C GLY A 852 -5.11 -51.00 2.73
N THR A 853 -3.90 -50.56 2.33
CA THR A 853 -3.67 -49.27 1.69
C THR A 853 -4.49 -49.12 0.39
N ARG A 854 -5.18 -48.00 0.21
CA ARG A 854 -5.97 -47.74 -0.99
C ARG A 854 -5.38 -46.52 -1.72
N THR A 855 -5.05 -46.65 -2.98
CA THR A 855 -4.57 -45.55 -3.81
C THR A 855 -5.75 -44.68 -4.28
N LEU A 856 -5.69 -43.38 -3.99
CA LEU A 856 -6.65 -42.38 -4.48
C LEU A 856 -6.00 -41.63 -5.65
N ARG A 857 -6.66 -41.58 -6.78
CA ARG A 857 -6.24 -40.83 -7.97
C ARG A 857 -7.25 -39.71 -8.26
N LEU A 858 -6.76 -38.47 -8.28
CA LEU A 858 -7.54 -37.31 -8.74
C LEU A 858 -7.10 -36.96 -10.17
N ALA A 859 -8.05 -36.88 -11.07
CA ALA A 859 -7.81 -36.48 -12.46
C ALA A 859 -8.93 -35.56 -12.91
N GLY A 860 -8.62 -34.49 -13.65
CA GLY A 860 -9.59 -33.53 -14.19
C GLY A 860 -8.93 -32.24 -14.63
N ASN A 861 -9.65 -31.42 -15.40
CA ASN A 861 -9.18 -30.11 -15.83
C ASN A 861 -9.42 -29.08 -14.73
N VAL A 862 -8.40 -28.29 -14.42
CA VAL A 862 -8.44 -27.26 -13.40
C VAL A 862 -8.30 -25.89 -14.08
N PRO A 863 -9.27 -24.97 -13.92
CA PRO A 863 -9.12 -23.61 -14.43
C PRO A 863 -7.91 -22.90 -13.79
N PRO A 864 -7.17 -22.09 -14.56
CA PRO A 864 -5.96 -21.41 -14.07
C PRO A 864 -6.18 -20.60 -12.78
N GLU A 865 -7.37 -20.00 -12.61
CA GLU A 865 -7.72 -19.14 -11.47
C GLU A 865 -7.81 -19.89 -10.13
N VAL A 866 -8.05 -21.22 -10.20
CA VAL A 866 -8.16 -22.05 -8.97
C VAL A 866 -6.93 -22.92 -8.72
N TRP A 867 -5.91 -22.88 -9.58
CA TRP A 867 -4.69 -23.69 -9.45
C TRP A 867 -3.99 -23.50 -8.11
N ASN A 868 -3.79 -22.26 -7.69
CA ASN A 868 -3.16 -21.93 -6.41
C ASN A 868 -3.98 -22.42 -5.20
N ARG A 869 -5.31 -22.45 -5.32
CA ARG A 869 -6.21 -22.97 -4.28
C ARG A 869 -6.15 -24.48 -4.17
N LEU A 870 -5.95 -25.17 -5.27
CA LEU A 870 -5.76 -26.62 -5.29
C LEU A 870 -4.49 -27.00 -4.54
N GLY A 871 -3.38 -26.29 -4.76
CA GLY A 871 -2.14 -26.46 -4.03
C GLY A 871 -2.29 -26.24 -2.51
N THR A 872 -2.98 -25.18 -2.11
CA THR A 872 -3.13 -24.84 -0.68
C THR A 872 -4.17 -25.65 0.06
N LYS A 873 -5.23 -26.14 -0.59
CA LYS A 873 -6.33 -26.85 0.06
C LYS A 873 -6.28 -28.39 -0.09
N VAL A 874 -5.78 -28.90 -1.21
CA VAL A 874 -5.78 -30.33 -1.53
C VAL A 874 -4.45 -30.99 -1.16
N LEU A 875 -3.31 -30.39 -1.52
CA LEU A 875 -1.99 -30.96 -1.21
C LEU A 875 -1.75 -31.25 0.29
N PRO A 876 -2.14 -30.38 1.24
CA PRO A 876 -1.96 -30.70 2.67
C PRO A 876 -2.74 -31.94 3.11
N LYS A 877 -3.90 -32.21 2.48
CA LYS A 877 -4.72 -33.40 2.78
C LYS A 877 -4.14 -34.69 2.19
N LEU A 878 -3.45 -34.59 1.05
CA LEU A 878 -2.80 -35.70 0.39
C LEU A 878 -1.44 -36.05 1.01
N ARG A 879 -0.79 -35.11 1.68
CA ARG A 879 0.51 -35.32 2.37
C ARG A 879 0.44 -36.28 3.55
N SER A 880 -0.74 -36.62 4.05
CA SER A 880 -0.91 -37.64 5.08
C SER A 880 -0.79 -39.06 4.56
N GLY A 881 -0.76 -39.27 3.23
CA GLY A 881 -0.52 -40.55 2.59
C GLY A 881 0.96 -40.76 2.24
N THR A 882 1.33 -42.01 1.93
CA THR A 882 2.65 -42.39 1.38
C THR A 882 2.61 -42.32 -0.15
N ASP A 883 3.76 -42.08 -0.78
CA ASP A 883 3.96 -42.11 -2.25
C ASP A 883 3.10 -41.10 -3.03
N LEU A 884 3.06 -39.82 -2.55
CA LEU A 884 2.38 -38.72 -3.26
C LEU A 884 3.15 -38.37 -4.54
N SER A 885 2.55 -38.62 -5.69
CA SER A 885 3.03 -38.20 -7.03
C SER A 885 2.08 -37.18 -7.64
N ILE A 886 2.61 -36.08 -8.20
CA ILE A 886 1.84 -35.04 -8.85
C ILE A 886 2.32 -34.90 -10.29
N GLY A 887 1.45 -35.20 -11.26
CA GLY A 887 1.66 -34.92 -12.68
C GLY A 887 0.96 -33.62 -13.06
N VAL A 888 1.60 -32.80 -13.89
CA VAL A 888 1.02 -31.59 -14.46
C VAL A 888 1.07 -31.64 -15.99
N ASP A 889 0.01 -31.16 -16.63
CA ASP A 889 -0.11 -31.03 -18.06
C ASP A 889 -0.76 -29.68 -18.37
N PHE A 890 0.00 -28.80 -19.03
CA PHE A 890 -0.44 -27.46 -19.41
C PHE A 890 -0.45 -27.36 -20.94
N SER A 891 -1.55 -26.90 -21.48
CA SER A 891 -1.70 -26.64 -22.91
C SER A 891 -2.13 -25.19 -23.11
N VAL A 892 -1.43 -24.45 -23.96
CA VAL A 892 -1.75 -23.08 -24.32
C VAL A 892 -1.59 -22.88 -25.83
N THR A 893 -2.52 -22.19 -26.43
CA THR A 893 -2.43 -21.80 -27.86
C THR A 893 -1.94 -20.35 -27.93
N VAL A 894 -0.82 -20.13 -28.60
CA VAL A 894 -0.21 -18.81 -28.78
C VAL A 894 0.00 -18.50 -30.25
N ALA A 895 0.20 -17.23 -30.60
CA ALA A 895 0.54 -16.84 -31.97
C ALA A 895 1.91 -17.42 -32.39
N ALA A 896 2.05 -17.83 -33.63
CA ALA A 896 3.22 -18.54 -34.12
C ALA A 896 4.53 -17.76 -34.00
N ASP A 897 4.48 -16.43 -34.05
CA ASP A 897 5.60 -15.51 -33.86
C ASP A 897 6.04 -15.34 -32.40
N ALA A 898 5.13 -15.55 -31.44
CA ALA A 898 5.40 -15.48 -30.00
C ALA A 898 5.91 -16.81 -29.41
N ALA A 899 5.65 -17.94 -30.06
CA ALA A 899 5.97 -19.26 -29.55
C ALA A 899 7.47 -19.48 -29.23
N PRO A 900 8.44 -19.07 -30.07
CA PRO A 900 9.87 -19.29 -29.78
C PRO A 900 10.35 -18.52 -28.52
N GLY A 901 9.86 -17.29 -28.32
CA GLY A 901 10.18 -16.50 -27.14
C GLY A 901 9.65 -17.11 -25.84
N LEU A 902 8.38 -17.52 -25.86
CA LEU A 902 7.72 -18.15 -24.73
C LEU A 902 8.36 -19.50 -24.36
N LEU A 903 8.80 -20.30 -25.34
CA LEU A 903 9.50 -21.56 -25.11
C LEU A 903 10.83 -21.35 -24.34
N VAL A 904 11.57 -20.30 -24.67
CA VAL A 904 12.82 -19.97 -23.98
C VAL A 904 12.55 -19.55 -22.53
N GLU A 905 11.57 -18.68 -22.32
CA GLU A 905 11.18 -18.20 -20.99
C GLU A 905 10.67 -19.33 -20.09
N LEU A 906 9.85 -20.24 -20.62
CA LEU A 906 9.34 -21.39 -19.88
C LEU A 906 10.47 -22.36 -19.49
N ARG A 907 11.41 -22.63 -20.39
CA ARG A 907 12.57 -23.48 -20.05
C ARG A 907 13.43 -22.86 -18.96
N GLN A 908 13.70 -21.57 -19.05
CA GLN A 908 14.46 -20.85 -18.03
C GLN A 908 13.73 -20.89 -16.66
N ALA A 909 12.43 -20.67 -16.63
CA ALA A 909 11.64 -20.74 -15.41
C ALA A 909 11.64 -22.15 -14.78
N LEU A 910 11.59 -23.20 -15.60
CA LEU A 910 11.69 -24.59 -15.13
C LEU A 910 13.08 -24.93 -14.57
N GLU A 911 14.15 -24.40 -15.17
CA GLU A 911 15.51 -24.54 -14.65
C GLU A 911 15.67 -23.83 -13.31
N GLU A 912 15.16 -22.59 -13.18
CA GLU A 912 15.19 -21.83 -11.90
C GLU A 912 14.44 -22.54 -10.77
N LEU A 913 13.38 -23.28 -11.11
CA LEU A 913 12.61 -24.09 -10.17
C LEU A 913 13.19 -25.48 -9.91
N GLY A 914 14.29 -25.85 -10.57
CA GLY A 914 14.90 -27.18 -10.47
C GLY A 914 14.09 -28.29 -11.13
N LEU A 915 13.18 -27.98 -12.04
CA LEU A 915 12.27 -28.91 -12.72
C LEU A 915 12.68 -29.22 -14.16
N GLY A 916 13.76 -28.64 -14.67
CA GLY A 916 14.22 -28.81 -16.05
C GLY A 916 14.53 -30.25 -16.50
N GLY A 917 14.76 -31.17 -15.54
CA GLY A 917 14.96 -32.60 -15.83
C GLY A 917 13.70 -33.48 -15.74
N THR A 918 12.59 -32.93 -15.23
CA THR A 918 11.35 -33.69 -14.95
C THR A 918 10.13 -33.20 -15.70
N VAL A 919 10.16 -31.97 -16.23
CA VAL A 919 9.08 -31.36 -17.01
C VAL A 919 9.63 -30.96 -18.39
N CYS A 920 9.02 -31.48 -19.45
CA CYS A 920 9.38 -31.13 -20.83
C CYS A 920 8.45 -30.04 -21.36
N VAL A 921 8.99 -29.08 -22.12
CA VAL A 921 8.24 -28.08 -22.88
C VAL A 921 8.36 -28.42 -24.37
N GLU A 922 7.23 -28.83 -24.98
CA GLU A 922 7.12 -29.21 -26.40
C GLU A 922 6.57 -28.05 -27.25
#